data_add7a793424829f1f3cc0626aed45aa6
#
_entry.id   add7a793424829f1f3cc0626aed45aa6
#
_cell.length_a   1.000
_cell.length_b   1.000
_cell.length_c   1.000
_cell.angle_alpha   90.00
_cell.angle_beta   90.00
_cell.angle_gamma   90.00
#
_symmetry.space_group_name_H-M   'P 1'
#
loop_
_entity.id
_entity.type
_entity.pdbx_description
1 polymer ?
#
loop_
_entity_poly.entity_id
_entity_poly.type
_entity_poly.pdbx_seq_one_letter_code
_entity_poly.pdbx_strand_id
1 'polypeptide(L)'
;MTANDIRNIALLGHGGSGKTSLAEQMLFMTKGTDRLGRTADGNTTCDYDAEEIKRQISISLAFAPVNYKGVKINVMDAPGNFDFSGEALSAIRAAECAVLVGAAKDGLSVGMERSWKMLGKKPRMIFINRTDEDNSDYASCLDALKGKFGQAIAPIVAPVIDGNKKVTAIVDLLHNTAYEVKGGKAAACAIPADMADEVEALRAELMEAAAGADEELMEKFFDTMELSAQDMAKGLKIGVRDGSVCPVLCGSANTGLGVEMLLQTILDLAPVATDMPAEAAQDDDGNDIQVAFDPNGPTAAIVFKTISDQYGKYSMIKVIRGKVTGDMALYNPTTGNTEKLGRLYVMKGKKGEETKDICCGDIGAIGKMDKVKTGDTLCDAKNIVRLHGMDYAQPCYSRAISPKTKQEIEKLGTGLNKLNEEDPTFHVVNNAETHQTVISGAGDIQIDVLCAKLKTRFGVDAELSAPRVAYREKIRSTVRKQGRYKKQTGGSGQFGDVHIIFEPQTEQEDMIFEENVFGGSVPKNYFPAVEKGLRESCQHGVLAGYPVVFLKATLVDGSYHPVDSSEIAFKLAANLAFKAALPEAKPVLMEPIGELKVTIPDSYLGDVMGDLNKRRGRVMGMNPTGDGEQVLEAEVPMAEMMSYAIDLRSMTQSRGTFTFNFVRYEDCPAAAQEKAIAEAKALAEAE
;
A
#
# COMPACT_ATOMS: atom_id res chain seq x y z
N MET A 1 19.75 -21.21 -18.86
CA MET A 1 19.07 -19.98 -19.27
C MET A 1 20.00 -18.82 -19.02
N THR A 2 20.04 -17.85 -19.91
CA THR A 2 20.81 -16.61 -19.75
C THR A 2 19.84 -15.45 -19.51
N ALA A 3 20.34 -14.27 -19.08
CA ALA A 3 19.50 -13.08 -18.90
C ALA A 3 18.72 -12.69 -20.17
N ASN A 4 19.27 -12.98 -21.36
CA ASN A 4 18.63 -12.68 -22.64
C ASN A 4 17.40 -13.57 -22.93
N ASP A 5 17.31 -14.74 -22.29
CA ASP A 5 16.23 -15.71 -22.46
C ASP A 5 15.07 -15.46 -21.49
N ILE A 6 15.05 -14.32 -20.79
CA ILE A 6 14.09 -14.02 -19.73
C ILE A 6 13.38 -12.69 -20.01
N ARG A 7 12.08 -12.66 -19.76
CA ARG A 7 11.25 -11.44 -19.70
C ARG A 7 10.46 -11.44 -18.39
N ASN A 8 10.44 -10.31 -17.69
CA ASN A 8 9.63 -10.15 -16.49
C ASN A 8 8.54 -9.10 -16.75
N ILE A 9 7.29 -9.55 -16.75
CA ILE A 9 6.14 -8.77 -17.17
C ILE A 9 5.15 -8.63 -16.01
N ALA A 10 4.81 -7.40 -15.63
CA ALA A 10 3.74 -7.11 -14.70
C ALA A 10 2.43 -6.84 -15.45
N LEU A 11 1.37 -7.60 -15.18
CA LEU A 11 0.02 -7.30 -15.64
C LEU A 11 -0.63 -6.32 -14.66
N LEU A 12 -0.93 -5.12 -15.12
CA LEU A 12 -1.52 -4.04 -14.33
C LEU A 12 -2.82 -3.54 -14.96
N GLY A 13 -3.64 -2.80 -14.21
CA GLY A 13 -4.90 -2.22 -14.70
C GLY A 13 -6.04 -2.39 -13.71
N HIS A 14 -7.22 -1.93 -14.07
CA HIS A 14 -8.39 -1.90 -13.20
C HIS A 14 -8.88 -3.31 -12.81
N GLY A 15 -9.60 -3.40 -11.69
CA GLY A 15 -10.32 -4.63 -11.32
C GLY A 15 -11.33 -5.01 -12.41
N GLY A 16 -11.37 -6.28 -12.80
CA GLY A 16 -12.30 -6.73 -13.85
C GLY A 16 -11.84 -6.52 -15.29
N SER A 17 -10.67 -5.90 -15.56
CA SER A 17 -10.14 -5.73 -16.94
C SER A 17 -9.72 -7.05 -17.61
N GLY A 18 -9.63 -8.14 -16.84
CA GLY A 18 -9.29 -9.48 -17.35
C GLY A 18 -7.82 -9.83 -17.33
N LYS A 19 -7.02 -9.23 -16.43
CA LYS A 19 -5.60 -9.56 -16.22
C LYS A 19 -5.37 -11.03 -15.93
N THR A 20 -6.07 -11.56 -14.92
CA THR A 20 -6.02 -12.99 -14.55
C THR A 20 -6.44 -13.89 -15.71
N SER A 21 -7.51 -13.54 -16.43
CA SER A 21 -7.92 -14.28 -17.63
C SER A 21 -6.85 -14.27 -18.72
N LEU A 22 -6.13 -13.15 -18.88
CA LEU A 22 -5.02 -13.02 -19.82
C LEU A 22 -3.83 -13.89 -19.41
N ALA A 23 -3.46 -13.90 -18.13
CA ALA A 23 -2.42 -14.78 -17.60
C ALA A 23 -2.78 -16.26 -17.79
N GLU A 24 -4.02 -16.65 -17.50
CA GLU A 24 -4.53 -18.02 -17.72
C GLU A 24 -4.50 -18.41 -19.21
N GLN A 25 -4.87 -17.49 -20.10
CA GLN A 25 -4.83 -17.75 -21.54
C GLN A 25 -3.38 -17.92 -22.04
N MET A 26 -2.43 -17.10 -21.55
CA MET A 26 -1.01 -17.25 -21.85
C MET A 26 -0.48 -18.63 -21.36
N LEU A 27 -0.80 -19.04 -20.14
CA LEU A 27 -0.45 -20.36 -19.60
C LEU A 27 -1.02 -21.48 -20.46
N PHE A 28 -2.30 -21.40 -20.83
CA PHE A 28 -2.97 -22.42 -21.62
C PHE A 28 -2.37 -22.55 -23.04
N MET A 29 -2.17 -21.44 -23.74
CA MET A 29 -1.62 -21.42 -25.11
C MET A 29 -0.18 -21.95 -25.16
N THR A 30 0.62 -21.70 -24.12
CA THR A 30 2.00 -22.18 -24.02
C THR A 30 2.11 -23.57 -23.38
N LYS A 31 0.96 -24.24 -23.13
CA LYS A 31 0.89 -25.55 -22.47
C LYS A 31 1.46 -25.54 -21.04
N GLY A 32 1.48 -24.40 -20.39
CA GLY A 32 1.79 -24.28 -18.97
C GLY A 32 0.70 -24.89 -18.07
N THR A 33 -0.53 -24.99 -18.60
CA THR A 33 -1.68 -25.68 -17.97
C THR A 33 -2.41 -26.54 -18.99
N ASP A 34 -3.05 -27.62 -18.52
CA ASP A 34 -3.79 -28.55 -19.39
C ASP A 34 -5.21 -28.03 -19.71
N ARG A 35 -5.67 -27.05 -18.97
CA ARG A 35 -6.99 -26.43 -19.13
C ARG A 35 -6.91 -24.92 -18.98
N LEU A 36 -7.81 -24.21 -19.63
CA LEU A 36 -7.99 -22.77 -19.44
C LEU A 36 -8.74 -22.52 -18.11
N GLY A 37 -8.06 -21.86 -17.15
CA GLY A 37 -8.68 -21.41 -15.90
C GLY A 37 -9.64 -20.27 -16.14
N ARG A 38 -10.72 -20.20 -15.35
CA ARG A 38 -11.73 -19.14 -15.38
C ARG A 38 -12.02 -18.63 -13.98
N THR A 39 -11.99 -17.33 -13.80
CA THR A 39 -12.27 -16.68 -12.50
C THR A 39 -13.68 -17.00 -11.99
N ALA A 40 -14.68 -17.03 -12.88
CA ALA A 40 -16.06 -17.38 -12.54
C ALA A 40 -16.21 -18.81 -12.00
N ASP A 41 -15.35 -19.75 -12.44
CA ASP A 41 -15.37 -21.14 -12.02
C ASP A 41 -14.49 -21.39 -10.77
N GLY A 42 -13.75 -20.36 -10.30
CA GLY A 42 -12.83 -20.46 -9.15
C GLY A 42 -11.70 -21.46 -9.37
N ASN A 43 -11.24 -21.67 -10.61
CA ASN A 43 -10.30 -22.71 -10.98
C ASN A 43 -9.04 -22.20 -11.69
N THR A 44 -8.74 -20.90 -11.56
CA THR A 44 -7.55 -20.28 -12.12
C THR A 44 -6.29 -20.73 -11.36
N THR A 45 -5.15 -20.62 -12.05
CA THR A 45 -3.83 -20.82 -11.44
C THR A 45 -3.43 -19.63 -10.56
N CYS A 46 -3.84 -18.43 -10.96
CA CYS A 46 -3.44 -17.18 -10.31
C CYS A 46 -4.26 -16.87 -9.05
N ASP A 47 -5.59 -16.94 -9.11
CA ASP A 47 -6.47 -16.70 -7.95
C ASP A 47 -6.70 -18.02 -7.22
N TYR A 48 -5.79 -18.40 -6.34
CA TYR A 48 -5.82 -19.69 -5.62
C TYR A 48 -6.14 -19.58 -4.13
N ASP A 49 -6.14 -18.38 -3.55
CA ASP A 49 -6.56 -18.16 -2.17
C ASP A 49 -8.09 -18.30 -2.04
N ALA A 50 -8.55 -18.87 -0.93
CA ALA A 50 -9.98 -19.08 -0.70
C ALA A 50 -10.78 -17.76 -0.72
N GLU A 51 -10.20 -16.66 -0.26
CA GLU A 51 -10.85 -15.35 -0.30
C GLU A 51 -10.87 -14.74 -1.72
N GLU A 52 -9.86 -15.01 -2.56
CA GLU A 52 -9.87 -14.64 -3.98
C GLU A 52 -11.00 -15.35 -4.72
N ILE A 53 -11.10 -16.66 -4.54
CA ILE A 53 -12.13 -17.51 -5.16
C ILE A 53 -13.54 -17.07 -4.71
N LYS A 54 -13.73 -16.88 -3.40
CA LYS A 54 -15.02 -16.48 -2.81
C LYS A 54 -15.48 -15.09 -3.28
N ARG A 55 -14.55 -14.13 -3.35
CA ARG A 55 -14.84 -12.74 -3.73
C ARG A 55 -14.77 -12.50 -5.22
N GLN A 56 -14.21 -13.44 -6.00
CA GLN A 56 -13.93 -13.34 -7.42
C GLN A 56 -13.07 -12.10 -7.78
N ILE A 57 -12.10 -11.79 -6.92
CA ILE A 57 -11.11 -10.74 -7.12
C ILE A 57 -9.72 -11.24 -6.75
N SER A 58 -8.70 -10.81 -7.48
CA SER A 58 -7.31 -11.04 -7.09
C SER A 58 -6.96 -10.17 -5.88
N ILE A 59 -6.29 -10.74 -4.90
CA ILE A 59 -5.88 -10.11 -3.63
C ILE A 59 -4.35 -10.03 -3.56
N SER A 60 -3.67 -11.10 -3.95
CA SER A 60 -2.22 -11.20 -3.87
C SER A 60 -1.61 -11.29 -5.26
N LEU A 61 -0.37 -10.83 -5.39
CA LEU A 61 0.43 -11.00 -6.60
C LEU A 61 0.64 -12.48 -6.90
N ALA A 62 0.22 -12.92 -8.08
CA ALA A 62 0.39 -14.29 -8.54
C ALA A 62 1.43 -14.39 -9.67
N PHE A 63 2.03 -15.58 -9.78
CA PHE A 63 3.08 -15.88 -10.76
C PHE A 63 2.60 -16.91 -11.77
N ALA A 64 2.69 -16.58 -13.05
CA ALA A 64 2.29 -17.41 -14.18
C ALA A 64 3.45 -17.50 -15.18
N PRO A 65 4.54 -18.22 -14.86
CA PRO A 65 5.66 -18.36 -15.78
C PRO A 65 5.25 -19.16 -17.01
N VAL A 66 5.51 -18.60 -18.19
CA VAL A 66 5.25 -19.25 -19.47
C VAL A 66 6.57 -19.42 -20.25
N ASN A 67 6.65 -20.45 -21.08
CA ASN A 67 7.75 -20.64 -22.02
C ASN A 67 7.22 -20.47 -23.44
N TYR A 68 7.67 -19.43 -24.13
CA TYR A 68 7.26 -19.16 -25.50
C TYR A 68 8.47 -19.03 -26.39
N LYS A 69 8.55 -19.88 -27.42
CA LYS A 69 9.67 -19.94 -28.38
C LYS A 69 11.07 -20.01 -27.74
N GLY A 70 11.17 -20.75 -26.60
CA GLY A 70 12.44 -20.93 -25.87
C GLY A 70 12.78 -19.83 -24.87
N VAL A 71 11.99 -18.76 -24.78
CA VAL A 71 12.14 -17.65 -23.83
C VAL A 71 11.20 -17.89 -22.64
N LYS A 72 11.70 -17.73 -21.43
CA LYS A 72 10.94 -17.73 -20.19
C LYS A 72 10.33 -16.35 -19.96
N ILE A 73 9.02 -16.25 -19.91
CA ILE A 73 8.31 -15.03 -19.55
C ILE A 73 7.72 -15.21 -18.17
N ASN A 74 8.23 -14.50 -17.18
CA ASN A 74 7.67 -14.44 -15.84
C ASN A 74 6.50 -13.45 -15.84
N VAL A 75 5.29 -13.94 -16.05
CA VAL A 75 4.08 -13.13 -15.99
C VAL A 75 3.67 -13.02 -14.52
N MET A 76 3.55 -11.78 -14.05
CA MET A 76 3.11 -11.41 -12.71
C MET A 76 1.74 -10.79 -12.79
N ASP A 77 0.71 -11.52 -12.33
CA ASP A 77 -0.68 -11.05 -12.30
C ASP A 77 -0.93 -10.27 -11.00
N ALA A 78 -1.00 -8.95 -11.10
CA ALA A 78 -1.22 -8.07 -9.97
C ALA A 78 -2.70 -7.75 -9.75
N PRO A 79 -3.16 -7.65 -8.49
CA PRO A 79 -4.52 -7.21 -8.17
C PRO A 79 -4.85 -5.85 -8.78
N GLY A 80 -6.08 -5.69 -9.26
CA GLY A 80 -6.56 -4.42 -9.82
C GLY A 80 -7.34 -3.57 -8.82
N ASN A 81 -7.61 -4.07 -7.62
CA ASN A 81 -8.25 -3.31 -6.56
C ASN A 81 -7.22 -2.42 -5.86
N PHE A 82 -7.60 -1.18 -5.58
CA PHE A 82 -6.71 -0.17 -5.00
C PHE A 82 -6.25 -0.49 -3.58
N ASP A 83 -7.00 -1.29 -2.84
CA ASP A 83 -6.63 -1.76 -1.50
C ASP A 83 -5.40 -2.66 -1.52
N PHE A 84 -5.10 -3.28 -2.66
CA PHE A 84 -3.95 -4.16 -2.86
C PHE A 84 -2.87 -3.55 -3.76
N SER A 85 -2.79 -2.22 -3.81
CA SER A 85 -1.79 -1.51 -4.64
C SER A 85 -0.34 -1.83 -4.28
N GLY A 86 -0.06 -2.26 -3.06
CA GLY A 86 1.26 -2.76 -2.64
C GLY A 86 1.70 -3.99 -3.41
N GLU A 87 0.78 -4.86 -3.79
CA GLU A 87 1.03 -6.02 -4.64
C GLU A 87 1.43 -5.60 -6.07
N ALA A 88 0.78 -4.55 -6.60
CA ALA A 88 1.15 -3.96 -7.88
C ALA A 88 2.56 -3.33 -7.84
N LEU A 89 2.92 -2.66 -6.73
CA LEU A 89 4.28 -2.13 -6.52
C LEU A 89 5.32 -3.26 -6.50
N SER A 90 5.02 -4.38 -5.85
CA SER A 90 5.89 -5.56 -5.83
C SER A 90 6.10 -6.11 -7.25
N ALA A 91 5.04 -6.20 -8.05
CA ALA A 91 5.14 -6.61 -9.46
C ALA A 91 5.99 -5.62 -10.28
N ILE A 92 5.75 -4.31 -10.12
CA ILE A 92 6.52 -3.25 -10.78
C ILE A 92 7.99 -3.31 -10.39
N ARG A 93 8.31 -3.59 -9.12
CA ARG A 93 9.69 -3.71 -8.64
C ARG A 93 10.45 -4.85 -9.32
N ALA A 94 9.78 -5.95 -9.58
CA ALA A 94 10.39 -7.14 -10.14
C ALA A 94 10.39 -7.17 -11.68
N ALA A 95 9.49 -6.44 -12.36
CA ALA A 95 9.37 -6.43 -13.82
C ALA A 95 10.27 -5.41 -14.50
N GLU A 96 10.78 -5.72 -15.70
CA GLU A 96 11.37 -4.76 -16.61
C GLU A 96 10.30 -4.03 -17.43
N CYS A 97 9.19 -4.70 -17.74
CA CYS A 97 8.13 -4.11 -18.55
C CYS A 97 6.76 -4.45 -17.95
N ALA A 98 5.81 -3.56 -18.13
CA ALA A 98 4.42 -3.80 -17.74
C ALA A 98 3.50 -3.93 -18.94
N VAL A 99 2.47 -4.75 -18.83
CA VAL A 99 1.32 -4.76 -19.74
C VAL A 99 0.11 -4.19 -18.99
N LEU A 100 -0.34 -3.01 -19.41
CA LEU A 100 -1.53 -2.37 -18.91
C LEU A 100 -2.75 -2.97 -19.59
N VAL A 101 -3.60 -3.68 -18.85
CA VAL A 101 -4.79 -4.35 -19.39
C VAL A 101 -6.02 -3.48 -19.16
N GLY A 102 -6.63 -3.02 -20.25
CA GLY A 102 -7.92 -2.31 -20.27
C GLY A 102 -9.02 -3.17 -20.84
N ALA A 103 -10.27 -2.86 -20.55
CA ALA A 103 -11.43 -3.49 -21.21
C ALA A 103 -12.03 -2.54 -22.25
N ALA A 104 -12.23 -3.01 -23.47
CA ALA A 104 -12.69 -2.19 -24.59
C ALA A 104 -14.03 -1.46 -24.33
N LYS A 105 -14.89 -2.03 -23.46
CA LYS A 105 -16.17 -1.43 -23.07
C LYS A 105 -16.06 -0.32 -22.02
N ASP A 106 -14.98 -0.32 -21.22
CA ASP A 106 -14.82 0.59 -20.08
C ASP A 106 -14.03 1.85 -20.45
N GLY A 107 -13.45 1.89 -21.65
CA GLY A 107 -12.58 2.98 -22.09
C GLY A 107 -11.33 3.13 -21.19
N LEU A 108 -10.92 4.37 -20.93
CA LEU A 108 -9.80 4.66 -20.03
C LEU A 108 -10.28 4.57 -18.57
N SER A 109 -9.93 3.48 -17.91
CA SER A 109 -10.29 3.25 -16.50
C SER A 109 -9.33 3.92 -15.52
N VAL A 110 -9.84 4.28 -14.32
CA VAL A 110 -9.02 4.86 -13.23
C VAL A 110 -7.85 3.96 -12.85
N GLY A 111 -8.06 2.63 -12.85
CA GLY A 111 -6.97 1.69 -12.55
C GLY A 111 -5.84 1.73 -13.58
N MET A 112 -6.14 2.02 -14.85
CA MET A 112 -5.12 2.20 -15.89
C MET A 112 -4.37 3.54 -15.70
N GLU A 113 -5.08 4.64 -15.43
CA GLU A 113 -4.47 5.94 -15.13
C GLU A 113 -3.51 5.84 -13.94
N ARG A 114 -3.93 5.19 -12.84
CA ARG A 114 -3.10 4.98 -11.66
C ARG A 114 -1.90 4.09 -11.94
N SER A 115 -2.09 2.99 -12.68
CA SER A 115 -0.99 2.10 -13.06
C SER A 115 0.03 2.82 -13.94
N TRP A 116 -0.43 3.66 -14.87
CA TRP A 116 0.45 4.51 -15.67
C TRP A 116 1.30 5.46 -14.82
N LYS A 117 0.67 6.13 -13.83
CA LYS A 117 1.36 7.02 -12.89
C LYS A 117 2.39 6.27 -12.03
N MET A 118 2.03 5.08 -11.51
CA MET A 118 2.92 4.23 -10.72
C MET A 118 4.15 3.75 -11.49
N LEU A 119 4.02 3.50 -12.78
CA LEU A 119 5.12 3.06 -13.64
C LEU A 119 6.17 4.16 -13.89
N GLY A 120 5.80 5.44 -13.77
CA GLY A 120 6.72 6.55 -14.09
C GLY A 120 7.26 6.43 -15.52
N LYS A 121 8.56 6.22 -15.66
CA LYS A 121 9.23 6.02 -16.97
C LYS A 121 9.46 4.54 -17.33
N LYS A 122 8.99 3.60 -16.52
CA LYS A 122 9.22 2.18 -16.77
C LYS A 122 8.60 1.73 -18.09
N PRO A 123 9.26 0.86 -18.84
CA PRO A 123 8.75 0.27 -20.08
C PRO A 123 7.35 -0.31 -19.91
N ARG A 124 6.49 -0.05 -20.91
CA ARG A 124 5.09 -0.50 -20.84
C ARG A 124 4.50 -0.75 -22.21
N MET A 125 3.46 -1.58 -22.24
CA MET A 125 2.59 -1.87 -23.37
C MET A 125 1.15 -1.83 -22.90
N ILE A 126 0.20 -1.63 -23.80
CA ILE A 126 -1.23 -1.68 -23.50
C ILE A 126 -1.86 -2.84 -24.24
N PHE A 127 -2.70 -3.61 -23.55
CA PHE A 127 -3.55 -4.63 -24.16
C PHE A 127 -5.03 -4.28 -23.88
N ILE A 128 -5.74 -3.85 -24.93
CA ILE A 128 -7.19 -3.58 -24.90
C ILE A 128 -7.91 -4.92 -25.04
N ASN A 129 -8.35 -5.45 -23.90
CA ASN A 129 -8.98 -6.75 -23.73
C ASN A 129 -10.49 -6.70 -23.89
N ARG A 130 -11.16 -7.86 -23.90
CA ARG A 130 -12.61 -8.03 -23.94
C ARG A 130 -13.28 -7.45 -25.19
N THR A 131 -12.57 -7.50 -26.31
CA THR A 131 -13.07 -7.01 -27.61
C THR A 131 -14.14 -7.91 -28.23
N ASP A 132 -14.42 -9.07 -27.62
CA ASP A 132 -15.45 -10.04 -27.95
C ASP A 132 -16.79 -9.76 -27.22
N GLU A 133 -16.78 -8.90 -26.21
CA GLU A 133 -17.98 -8.59 -25.41
C GLU A 133 -18.91 -7.60 -26.12
N ASP A 134 -20.20 -7.62 -25.73
CA ASP A 134 -21.17 -6.62 -26.19
C ASP A 134 -20.79 -5.23 -25.67
N ASN A 135 -21.04 -4.20 -26.47
CA ASN A 135 -20.67 -2.81 -26.21
C ASN A 135 -19.15 -2.55 -26.12
N SER A 136 -18.32 -3.43 -26.66
CA SER A 136 -16.91 -3.12 -26.84
C SER A 136 -16.75 -1.99 -27.87
N ASP A 137 -15.83 -1.05 -27.61
CA ASP A 137 -15.52 0.06 -28.51
C ASP A 137 -14.03 0.36 -28.48
N TYR A 138 -13.29 -0.34 -29.34
CA TYR A 138 -11.84 -0.20 -29.43
C TYR A 138 -11.41 1.22 -29.82
N ALA A 139 -12.10 1.81 -30.83
CA ALA A 139 -11.74 3.13 -31.34
C ALA A 139 -11.86 4.20 -30.25
N SER A 140 -13.00 4.24 -29.55
CA SER A 140 -13.22 5.16 -28.43
C SER A 140 -12.20 4.97 -27.29
N CYS A 141 -11.83 3.71 -27.00
CA CYS A 141 -10.80 3.40 -26.01
C CYS A 141 -9.43 3.92 -26.44
N LEU A 142 -9.03 3.70 -27.70
CA LEU A 142 -7.76 4.18 -28.25
C LEU A 142 -7.69 5.72 -28.25
N ASP A 143 -8.75 6.39 -28.65
CA ASP A 143 -8.84 7.86 -28.64
C ASP A 143 -8.69 8.43 -27.23
N ALA A 144 -9.32 7.81 -26.25
CA ALA A 144 -9.17 8.18 -24.84
C ALA A 144 -7.74 8.00 -24.35
N LEU A 145 -7.04 6.91 -24.76
CA LEU A 145 -5.64 6.68 -24.44
C LEU A 145 -4.74 7.73 -25.08
N LYS A 146 -4.90 8.00 -26.39
CA LYS A 146 -4.17 9.06 -27.10
C LYS A 146 -4.41 10.44 -26.48
N GLY A 147 -5.67 10.75 -26.12
CA GLY A 147 -6.03 12.01 -25.47
C GLY A 147 -5.39 12.20 -24.09
N LYS A 148 -5.23 11.13 -23.31
CA LYS A 148 -4.68 11.20 -21.94
C LYS A 148 -3.17 11.09 -21.91
N PHE A 149 -2.59 10.17 -22.69
CA PHE A 149 -1.16 9.82 -22.62
C PHE A 149 -0.33 10.36 -23.79
N GLY A 150 -1.00 10.99 -24.75
CA GLY A 150 -0.34 11.73 -25.83
C GLY A 150 0.34 10.84 -26.89
N GLN A 151 1.42 11.37 -27.44
CA GLN A 151 2.13 10.78 -28.59
C GLN A 151 2.84 9.46 -28.28
N ALA A 152 3.03 9.11 -27.01
CA ALA A 152 3.62 7.83 -26.65
C ALA A 152 2.77 6.63 -27.10
N ILE A 153 1.45 6.82 -27.28
CA ILE A 153 0.50 5.76 -27.63
C ILE A 153 0.65 5.39 -29.11
N ALA A 154 1.21 4.21 -29.37
CA ALA A 154 1.49 3.71 -30.72
C ALA A 154 0.74 2.38 -30.96
N PRO A 155 -0.40 2.37 -31.70
CA PRO A 155 -1.04 1.14 -32.12
C PRO A 155 -0.11 0.32 -33.00
N ILE A 156 0.14 -0.93 -32.63
CA ILE A 156 0.91 -1.89 -33.45
C ILE A 156 0.00 -2.90 -34.13
N VAL A 157 -1.30 -2.78 -33.88
CA VAL A 157 -2.35 -3.60 -34.50
C VAL A 157 -3.53 -2.73 -34.95
N ALA A 158 -4.20 -3.16 -36.03
CA ALA A 158 -5.48 -2.64 -36.46
C ALA A 158 -6.56 -3.74 -36.33
N PRO A 159 -7.64 -3.55 -35.56
CA PRO A 159 -8.70 -4.54 -35.41
C PRO A 159 -9.65 -4.55 -36.62
N VAL A 160 -10.02 -5.73 -37.07
CA VAL A 160 -11.16 -5.94 -38.01
C VAL A 160 -12.42 -6.03 -37.19
N ILE A 161 -13.31 -5.06 -37.33
CA ILE A 161 -14.49 -4.90 -36.48
C ILE A 161 -15.75 -5.28 -37.26
N ASP A 162 -16.61 -6.11 -36.67
CA ASP A 162 -17.90 -6.47 -37.25
C ASP A 162 -18.99 -5.40 -37.01
N GLY A 163 -20.20 -5.61 -37.61
CA GLY A 163 -21.32 -4.70 -37.44
C GLY A 163 -21.81 -4.55 -35.99
N ASN A 164 -21.38 -5.38 -35.06
CA ASN A 164 -21.71 -5.34 -33.65
C ASN A 164 -20.56 -4.74 -32.79
N LYS A 165 -19.60 -4.09 -33.43
CA LYS A 165 -18.40 -3.52 -32.81
C LYS A 165 -17.46 -4.55 -32.15
N LYS A 166 -17.58 -5.84 -32.49
CA LYS A 166 -16.69 -6.89 -31.96
C LYS A 166 -15.49 -7.05 -32.89
N VAL A 167 -14.32 -7.28 -32.31
CA VAL A 167 -13.11 -7.57 -33.08
C VAL A 167 -13.11 -9.06 -33.48
N THR A 168 -13.06 -9.30 -34.79
CA THR A 168 -13.10 -10.65 -35.38
C THR A 168 -11.75 -11.14 -35.90
N ALA A 169 -10.89 -10.20 -36.31
CA ALA A 169 -9.53 -10.45 -36.72
C ALA A 169 -8.65 -9.24 -36.36
N ILE A 170 -7.34 -9.39 -36.40
CA ILE A 170 -6.39 -8.34 -36.06
C ILE A 170 -5.31 -8.28 -37.14
N VAL A 171 -5.04 -7.10 -37.67
CA VAL A 171 -3.93 -6.84 -38.59
C VAL A 171 -2.70 -6.43 -37.79
N ASP A 172 -1.61 -7.14 -38.00
CA ASP A 172 -0.27 -6.79 -37.50
C ASP A 172 0.31 -5.71 -38.42
N LEU A 173 0.48 -4.50 -37.92
CA LEU A 173 0.97 -3.35 -38.66
C LEU A 173 2.50 -3.44 -38.91
N LEU A 174 3.22 -4.19 -38.07
CA LEU A 174 4.65 -4.39 -38.23
C LEU A 174 4.95 -5.31 -39.46
N HIS A 175 4.23 -6.44 -39.55
CA HIS A 175 4.44 -7.46 -40.58
C HIS A 175 3.42 -7.39 -41.71
N ASN A 176 2.42 -6.52 -41.63
CA ASN A 176 1.36 -6.35 -42.64
C ASN A 176 0.62 -7.66 -42.95
N THR A 177 0.21 -8.38 -41.89
CA THR A 177 -0.50 -9.64 -41.96
C THR A 177 -1.71 -9.62 -41.00
N ALA A 178 -2.82 -10.26 -41.39
CA ALA A 178 -3.99 -10.35 -40.56
C ALA A 178 -4.12 -11.75 -39.94
N TYR A 179 -4.67 -11.81 -38.73
CA TYR A 179 -4.88 -13.06 -37.97
C TYR A 179 -6.29 -13.10 -37.40
N GLU A 180 -6.94 -14.25 -37.50
CA GLU A 180 -8.19 -14.60 -36.84
C GLU A 180 -8.00 -15.83 -35.95
N VAL A 181 -8.94 -16.13 -35.05
CA VAL A 181 -8.91 -17.36 -34.26
C VAL A 181 -9.76 -18.43 -34.91
N LYS A 182 -9.14 -19.54 -35.31
CA LYS A 182 -9.82 -20.75 -35.81
C LYS A 182 -9.46 -21.96 -34.93
N GLY A 183 -10.48 -22.56 -34.30
CA GLY A 183 -10.26 -23.70 -33.42
C GLY A 183 -9.34 -23.41 -32.22
N GLY A 184 -9.35 -22.20 -31.68
CA GLY A 184 -8.53 -21.79 -30.53
C GLY A 184 -7.07 -21.47 -30.87
N LYS A 185 -6.72 -21.33 -32.15
CA LYS A 185 -5.38 -20.97 -32.63
C LYS A 185 -5.44 -19.78 -33.56
N ALA A 186 -4.43 -18.94 -33.53
CA ALA A 186 -4.24 -17.86 -34.50
C ALA A 186 -4.01 -18.47 -35.90
N ALA A 187 -4.78 -18.01 -36.87
CA ALA A 187 -4.67 -18.40 -38.27
C ALA A 187 -4.56 -17.15 -39.14
N ALA A 188 -3.59 -17.13 -40.05
CA ALA A 188 -3.44 -16.04 -41.00
C ALA A 188 -4.68 -15.92 -41.89
N CYS A 189 -5.15 -14.70 -42.14
CA CYS A 189 -6.26 -14.39 -43.04
C CYS A 189 -5.87 -13.17 -43.95
N ALA A 190 -6.71 -12.91 -44.95
CA ALA A 190 -6.49 -11.73 -45.79
C ALA A 190 -6.90 -10.45 -45.04
N ILE A 191 -6.16 -9.38 -45.27
CA ILE A 191 -6.54 -8.03 -44.79
C ILE A 191 -7.81 -7.63 -45.60
N PRO A 192 -8.91 -7.22 -44.98
CA PRO A 192 -10.07 -6.76 -45.71
C PRO A 192 -9.76 -5.55 -46.59
N ALA A 193 -10.27 -5.57 -47.83
CA ALA A 193 -9.95 -4.54 -48.81
C ALA A 193 -10.42 -3.13 -48.41
N ASP A 194 -11.45 -3.04 -47.60
CA ASP A 194 -12.04 -1.79 -47.03
C ASP A 194 -11.15 -1.20 -45.91
N MET A 195 -10.20 -1.95 -45.37
CA MET A 195 -9.28 -1.48 -44.34
C MET A 195 -7.91 -1.04 -44.92
N ALA A 196 -7.68 -1.17 -46.20
CA ALA A 196 -6.36 -0.91 -46.79
C ALA A 196 -5.83 0.50 -46.48
N ASP A 197 -6.66 1.53 -46.66
CA ASP A 197 -6.30 2.93 -46.38
C ASP A 197 -6.04 3.19 -44.90
N GLU A 198 -6.85 2.60 -43.99
CA GLU A 198 -6.69 2.72 -42.54
C GLU A 198 -5.39 2.03 -42.08
N VAL A 199 -5.11 0.85 -42.57
CA VAL A 199 -3.88 0.08 -42.27
C VAL A 199 -2.64 0.85 -42.75
N GLU A 200 -2.68 1.45 -43.96
CA GLU A 200 -1.59 2.27 -44.47
C GLU A 200 -1.34 3.49 -43.59
N ALA A 201 -2.40 4.21 -43.20
CA ALA A 201 -2.29 5.38 -42.33
C ALA A 201 -1.71 5.02 -40.94
N LEU A 202 -2.24 3.98 -40.28
CA LEU A 202 -1.71 3.52 -38.98
C LEU A 202 -0.28 3.01 -39.05
N ARG A 203 0.09 2.37 -40.18
CA ARG A 203 1.47 1.94 -40.42
C ARG A 203 2.42 3.12 -40.58
N ALA A 204 1.99 4.21 -41.23
CA ALA A 204 2.76 5.44 -41.31
C ALA A 204 2.98 6.08 -39.93
N GLU A 205 1.94 6.18 -39.11
CA GLU A 205 2.09 6.64 -37.71
C GLU A 205 3.06 5.76 -36.92
N LEU A 206 3.03 4.45 -37.10
CA LEU A 206 3.94 3.51 -36.42
C LEU A 206 5.40 3.70 -36.91
N MET A 207 5.62 3.98 -38.18
CA MET A 207 6.94 4.30 -38.72
C MET A 207 7.52 5.58 -38.14
N GLU A 208 6.69 6.64 -38.01
CA GLU A 208 7.08 7.88 -37.33
C GLU A 208 7.46 7.65 -35.87
N ALA A 209 6.66 6.87 -35.13
CA ALA A 209 6.95 6.53 -33.73
C ALA A 209 8.28 5.75 -33.60
N ALA A 210 8.55 4.80 -34.51
CA ALA A 210 9.79 4.04 -34.53
C ALA A 210 11.00 4.90 -34.90
N ALA A 211 10.86 5.79 -35.92
CA ALA A 211 11.90 6.72 -36.35
C ALA A 211 12.26 7.71 -35.23
N GLY A 212 11.27 8.24 -34.53
CA GLY A 212 11.45 9.19 -33.42
C GLY A 212 12.27 8.70 -32.23
N ALA A 213 12.47 7.39 -32.12
CA ALA A 213 13.22 6.79 -31.02
C ALA A 213 14.73 6.65 -31.25
N ASP A 214 15.23 6.84 -32.51
CA ASP A 214 16.63 6.63 -32.89
C ASP A 214 17.03 7.61 -34.00
N GLU A 215 18.15 8.34 -33.82
CA GLU A 215 18.59 9.37 -34.78
C GLU A 215 18.90 8.80 -36.17
N GLU A 216 19.52 7.62 -36.27
CA GLU A 216 19.83 6.97 -37.55
C GLU A 216 18.55 6.57 -38.31
N LEU A 217 17.54 6.08 -37.56
CA LEU A 217 16.25 5.71 -38.13
C LEU A 217 15.46 6.96 -38.56
N MET A 218 15.60 8.06 -37.85
CA MET A 218 14.98 9.33 -38.19
C MET A 218 15.57 9.87 -39.50
N GLU A 219 16.91 9.90 -39.68
CA GLU A 219 17.55 10.30 -40.93
C GLU A 219 17.09 9.42 -42.09
N LYS A 220 17.10 8.09 -41.91
CA LYS A 220 16.66 7.14 -42.92
C LYS A 220 15.19 7.35 -43.31
N PHE A 221 14.32 7.62 -42.34
CA PHE A 221 12.90 7.88 -42.59
C PHE A 221 12.71 9.18 -43.41
N PHE A 222 13.44 10.25 -43.10
CA PHE A 222 13.37 11.50 -43.88
C PHE A 222 13.84 11.34 -45.30
N ASP A 223 14.86 10.48 -45.55
CA ASP A 223 15.39 10.26 -46.87
C ASP A 223 14.51 9.39 -47.78
N THR A 224 13.85 8.39 -47.19
CA THR A 224 13.11 7.37 -47.96
C THR A 224 11.61 7.40 -47.77
N MET A 225 11.11 8.07 -46.71
CA MET A 225 9.74 8.04 -46.22
C MET A 225 9.22 6.62 -45.89
N GLU A 226 10.16 5.67 -45.77
CA GLU A 226 9.85 4.27 -45.45
C GLU A 226 10.88 3.67 -44.49
N LEU A 227 10.42 2.77 -43.63
CA LEU A 227 11.24 1.91 -42.77
C LEU A 227 10.92 0.45 -43.04
N SER A 228 11.95 -0.39 -43.06
CA SER A 228 11.74 -1.85 -43.10
C SER A 228 11.11 -2.34 -41.77
N ALA A 229 10.50 -3.53 -41.80
CA ALA A 229 9.97 -4.14 -40.59
C ALA A 229 11.05 -4.33 -39.50
N GLN A 230 12.30 -4.58 -39.90
CA GLN A 230 13.43 -4.68 -38.95
C GLN A 230 13.81 -3.34 -38.34
N ASP A 231 13.82 -2.25 -39.14
CA ASP A 231 14.07 -0.90 -38.64
C ASP A 231 12.98 -0.44 -37.70
N MET A 232 11.70 -0.70 -38.04
CA MET A 232 10.58 -0.42 -37.15
C MET A 232 10.71 -1.18 -35.83
N ALA A 233 11.02 -2.47 -35.86
CA ALA A 233 11.21 -3.27 -34.65
C ALA A 233 12.38 -2.73 -33.80
N LYS A 234 13.50 -2.31 -34.43
CA LYS A 234 14.64 -1.67 -33.72
C LYS A 234 14.20 -0.39 -33.03
N GLY A 235 13.55 0.53 -33.74
CA GLY A 235 13.09 1.81 -33.21
C GLY A 235 12.05 1.64 -32.10
N LEU A 236 11.06 0.78 -32.32
CA LEU A 236 10.03 0.48 -31.29
C LEU A 236 10.66 -0.12 -30.03
N LYS A 237 11.65 -1.03 -30.17
CA LYS A 237 12.34 -1.62 -28.99
C LYS A 237 13.07 -0.54 -28.18
N ILE A 238 13.73 0.41 -28.84
CA ILE A 238 14.39 1.55 -28.19
C ILE A 238 13.35 2.41 -27.48
N GLY A 239 12.29 2.82 -28.19
CA GLY A 239 11.24 3.67 -27.64
C GLY A 239 10.46 3.03 -26.49
N VAL A 240 10.24 1.72 -26.50
CA VAL A 240 9.65 0.99 -25.37
C VAL A 240 10.58 1.00 -24.17
N ARG A 241 11.88 0.75 -24.37
CA ARG A 241 12.89 0.72 -23.31
C ARG A 241 13.01 2.07 -22.58
N ASP A 242 13.01 3.17 -23.30
CA ASP A 242 13.14 4.51 -22.71
C ASP A 242 11.79 5.15 -22.32
N GLY A 243 10.68 4.50 -22.68
CA GLY A 243 9.32 4.92 -22.32
C GLY A 243 8.72 5.97 -23.25
N SER A 244 9.38 6.32 -24.38
CA SER A 244 8.86 7.26 -25.39
C SER A 244 7.77 6.63 -26.26
N VAL A 245 7.77 5.31 -26.42
CA VAL A 245 6.77 4.56 -27.18
C VAL A 245 6.07 3.54 -26.28
N CYS A 246 4.73 3.54 -26.32
CA CYS A 246 3.88 2.57 -25.65
C CYS A 246 3.04 1.82 -26.70
N PRO A 247 3.44 0.59 -27.08
CA PRO A 247 2.70 -0.21 -28.04
C PRO A 247 1.29 -0.54 -27.52
N VAL A 248 0.27 -0.40 -28.39
CA VAL A 248 -1.10 -0.77 -28.10
C VAL A 248 -1.51 -1.95 -28.95
N LEU A 249 -1.94 -3.01 -28.28
CA LEU A 249 -2.53 -4.21 -28.85
C LEU A 249 -3.99 -4.33 -28.42
N CYS A 250 -4.73 -5.20 -29.08
CA CYS A 250 -6.09 -5.54 -28.67
C CYS A 250 -6.36 -7.03 -28.82
N GLY A 251 -7.42 -7.50 -28.17
CA GLY A 251 -7.84 -8.89 -28.28
C GLY A 251 -8.81 -9.32 -27.19
N SER A 252 -8.92 -10.61 -27.05
CA SER A 252 -9.77 -11.23 -26.02
C SER A 252 -9.04 -12.39 -25.32
N ALA A 253 -8.87 -12.30 -24.03
CA ALA A 253 -8.37 -13.38 -23.21
C ALA A 253 -9.30 -14.60 -23.19
N ASN A 254 -10.61 -14.41 -23.44
CA ASN A 254 -11.58 -15.52 -23.47
C ASN A 254 -11.47 -16.36 -24.74
N THR A 255 -11.28 -15.71 -25.89
CA THR A 255 -11.21 -16.37 -27.20
C THR A 255 -9.78 -16.73 -27.61
N GLY A 256 -8.78 -16.07 -26.99
CA GLY A 256 -7.36 -16.17 -27.36
C GLY A 256 -6.94 -15.24 -28.51
N LEU A 257 -7.88 -14.45 -29.07
CA LEU A 257 -7.57 -13.49 -30.13
C LEU A 257 -6.56 -12.45 -29.62
N GLY A 258 -5.50 -12.20 -30.38
CA GLY A 258 -4.46 -11.21 -30.08
C GLY A 258 -3.46 -11.63 -28.99
N VAL A 259 -3.70 -12.73 -28.25
CA VAL A 259 -2.82 -13.14 -27.13
C VAL A 259 -1.49 -13.68 -27.62
N GLU A 260 -1.47 -14.43 -28.74
CA GLU A 260 -0.21 -14.88 -29.34
C GLU A 260 0.62 -13.71 -29.89
N MET A 261 -0.05 -12.70 -30.46
CA MET A 261 0.63 -11.45 -30.88
C MET A 261 1.23 -10.70 -29.69
N LEU A 262 0.51 -10.62 -28.56
CA LEU A 262 1.06 -10.04 -27.34
C LEU A 262 2.30 -10.80 -26.85
N LEU A 263 2.28 -12.13 -26.82
CA LEU A 263 3.45 -12.93 -26.47
C LEU A 263 4.62 -12.66 -27.42
N GLN A 264 4.38 -12.55 -28.73
CA GLN A 264 5.41 -12.21 -29.72
C GLN A 264 5.94 -10.80 -29.49
N THR A 265 5.06 -9.82 -29.30
CA THR A 265 5.44 -8.43 -29.00
C THR A 265 6.30 -8.31 -27.73
N ILE A 266 5.97 -9.08 -26.69
CA ILE A 266 6.79 -9.15 -25.48
C ILE A 266 8.20 -9.68 -25.80
N LEU A 267 8.33 -10.68 -26.64
CA LEU A 267 9.64 -11.18 -27.04
C LEU A 267 10.45 -10.13 -27.79
N ASP A 268 9.83 -9.44 -28.73
CA ASP A 268 10.49 -8.54 -29.68
C ASP A 268 10.82 -7.18 -29.05
N LEU A 269 9.91 -6.64 -28.26
CA LEU A 269 9.98 -5.25 -27.80
C LEU A 269 10.26 -5.08 -26.29
N ALA A 270 9.90 -6.06 -25.43
CA ALA A 270 10.18 -5.91 -24.01
C ALA A 270 11.68 -6.02 -23.72
N PRO A 271 12.27 -5.09 -22.96
CA PRO A 271 13.68 -5.14 -22.61
C PRO A 271 13.99 -6.35 -21.73
N VAL A 272 15.21 -6.84 -21.82
CA VAL A 272 15.80 -7.78 -20.88
C VAL A 272 16.42 -7.01 -19.71
N ALA A 273 16.67 -7.68 -18.59
CA ALA A 273 17.23 -7.02 -17.42
C ALA A 273 18.56 -6.30 -17.71
N THR A 274 19.41 -6.89 -18.55
CA THR A 274 20.70 -6.29 -18.96
C THR A 274 20.59 -5.07 -19.87
N ASP A 275 19.41 -4.83 -20.48
CA ASP A 275 19.13 -3.62 -21.28
C ASP A 275 18.71 -2.43 -20.39
N MET A 276 18.42 -2.70 -19.12
CA MET A 276 17.94 -1.68 -18.18
C MET A 276 19.10 -0.90 -17.55
N PRO A 277 18.88 0.36 -17.16
CA PRO A 277 19.88 1.11 -16.41
C PRO A 277 20.23 0.42 -15.09
N ALA A 278 21.43 0.72 -14.58
CA ALA A 278 21.87 0.24 -13.28
C ALA A 278 20.89 0.68 -12.17
N GLU A 279 20.68 -0.18 -11.18
CA GLU A 279 19.82 0.12 -10.06
C GLU A 279 20.52 0.95 -9.00
N ALA A 280 19.83 1.95 -8.46
CA ALA A 280 20.30 2.71 -7.32
C ALA A 280 20.35 1.82 -6.06
N ALA A 281 21.42 1.92 -5.33
CA ALA A 281 21.67 1.16 -4.11
C ALA A 281 22.59 1.95 -3.16
N GLN A 282 22.81 1.44 -1.97
CA GLN A 282 23.80 1.96 -1.04
C GLN A 282 24.87 0.90 -0.76
N ASP A 283 26.10 1.33 -0.56
CA ASP A 283 27.19 0.47 -0.08
C ASP A 283 27.10 0.24 1.44
N ASP A 284 28.10 -0.44 2.01
CA ASP A 284 28.14 -0.73 3.45
C ASP A 284 28.32 0.53 4.32
N ASP A 285 28.95 1.56 3.76
CA ASP A 285 29.17 2.86 4.40
C ASP A 285 27.95 3.81 4.25
N GLY A 286 26.91 3.41 3.51
CA GLY A 286 25.71 4.21 3.25
C GLY A 286 25.85 5.20 2.10
N ASN A 287 26.90 5.11 1.28
CA ASN A 287 27.03 5.96 0.10
C ASN A 287 26.17 5.43 -1.04
N ASP A 288 25.58 6.34 -1.80
CA ASP A 288 24.79 5.99 -2.99
C ASP A 288 25.68 5.45 -4.11
N ILE A 289 25.31 4.28 -4.61
CA ILE A 289 26.02 3.57 -5.70
C ILE A 289 25.04 3.10 -6.75
N GLN A 290 25.59 2.67 -7.90
CA GLN A 290 24.82 2.06 -8.98
C GLN A 290 25.20 0.60 -9.15
N VAL A 291 24.23 -0.30 -9.16
CA VAL A 291 24.42 -1.75 -9.34
C VAL A 291 23.89 -2.16 -10.71
N ALA A 292 24.81 -2.45 -11.64
CA ALA A 292 24.44 -2.91 -12.97
C ALA A 292 23.93 -4.36 -12.96
N PHE A 293 23.06 -4.69 -13.91
CA PHE A 293 22.68 -6.07 -14.20
C PHE A 293 23.84 -6.79 -14.88
N ASP A 294 24.62 -7.53 -14.12
CA ASP A 294 25.80 -8.26 -14.61
C ASP A 294 25.71 -9.74 -14.21
N PRO A 295 25.53 -10.66 -15.18
CA PRO A 295 25.48 -12.09 -14.90
C PRO A 295 26.74 -12.68 -14.25
N ASN A 296 27.90 -12.03 -14.41
CA ASN A 296 29.19 -12.50 -13.92
C ASN A 296 29.66 -11.79 -12.64
N GLY A 297 28.92 -10.78 -12.19
CA GLY A 297 29.28 -10.01 -11.00
C GLY A 297 28.97 -10.73 -9.68
N PRO A 298 29.42 -10.16 -8.54
CA PRO A 298 29.09 -10.69 -7.22
C PRO A 298 27.58 -10.67 -6.98
N THR A 299 27.04 -11.73 -6.39
CA THR A 299 25.58 -11.93 -6.26
C THR A 299 24.91 -10.80 -5.48
N ALA A 300 23.83 -10.27 -6.04
CA ALA A 300 22.91 -9.35 -5.36
C ALA A 300 21.46 -9.61 -5.84
N ALA A 301 20.55 -9.77 -4.89
CA ALA A 301 19.14 -10.03 -5.15
C ALA A 301 18.27 -9.24 -4.16
N ILE A 302 17.12 -8.77 -4.63
CA ILE A 302 16.11 -8.13 -3.79
C ILE A 302 14.96 -9.08 -3.50
N VAL A 303 14.48 -9.09 -2.26
CA VAL A 303 13.27 -9.77 -1.84
C VAL A 303 12.10 -8.82 -2.06
N PHE A 304 11.32 -9.05 -3.10
CA PHE A 304 10.23 -8.15 -3.47
C PHE A 304 8.85 -8.59 -2.95
N LYS A 305 8.72 -9.86 -2.49
CA LYS A 305 7.49 -10.39 -1.89
C LYS A 305 7.77 -11.58 -0.98
N THR A 306 6.97 -11.71 0.05
CA THR A 306 6.90 -12.90 0.91
C THR A 306 5.56 -13.59 0.71
N ILE A 307 5.57 -14.91 0.60
CA ILE A 307 4.39 -15.78 0.54
C ILE A 307 4.50 -16.79 1.67
N SER A 308 3.46 -16.94 2.47
CA SER A 308 3.41 -17.97 3.51
C SER A 308 2.22 -18.89 3.29
N ASP A 309 2.46 -20.18 3.39
CA ASP A 309 1.42 -21.21 3.33
C ASP A 309 1.56 -22.18 4.51
N GLN A 310 0.75 -23.22 4.52
CA GLN A 310 0.81 -24.28 5.55
C GLN A 310 2.14 -25.06 5.58
N TYR A 311 2.94 -24.99 4.52
CA TYR A 311 4.21 -25.72 4.37
C TYR A 311 5.43 -24.85 4.71
N GLY A 312 5.25 -23.54 4.82
CA GLY A 312 6.30 -22.61 5.21
C GLY A 312 6.27 -21.27 4.48
N LYS A 313 7.37 -20.55 4.59
CA LYS A 313 7.60 -19.21 4.03
C LYS A 313 8.45 -19.31 2.78
N TYR A 314 8.05 -18.59 1.74
CA TYR A 314 8.78 -18.40 0.50
C TYR A 314 9.13 -16.92 0.35
N SER A 315 10.40 -16.61 0.18
CA SER A 315 10.88 -15.27 -0.16
C SER A 315 11.08 -15.19 -1.67
N MET A 316 10.24 -14.39 -2.34
CA MET A 316 10.35 -14.15 -3.78
C MET A 316 11.47 -13.16 -4.04
N ILE A 317 12.45 -13.56 -4.84
CA ILE A 317 13.62 -12.75 -5.16
C ILE A 317 13.68 -12.41 -6.65
N LYS A 318 14.24 -11.24 -6.93
CA LYS A 318 14.75 -10.82 -8.24
C LYS A 318 16.26 -10.75 -8.14
N VAL A 319 16.96 -11.49 -8.98
CA VAL A 319 18.44 -11.44 -9.04
C VAL A 319 18.87 -10.29 -9.94
N ILE A 320 19.54 -9.31 -9.36
CA ILE A 320 20.04 -8.12 -10.07
C ILE A 320 21.42 -8.41 -10.66
N ARG A 321 22.30 -9.09 -9.91
CA ARG A 321 23.67 -9.35 -10.31
C ARG A 321 24.09 -10.77 -9.90
N GLY A 322 24.92 -11.41 -10.74
CA GLY A 322 25.37 -12.77 -10.51
C GLY A 322 24.30 -13.81 -10.67
N LYS A 323 24.31 -14.81 -9.83
CA LYS A 323 23.26 -15.86 -9.74
C LYS A 323 23.12 -16.39 -8.32
N VAL A 324 21.93 -16.87 -8.00
CA VAL A 324 21.64 -17.56 -6.73
C VAL A 324 21.54 -19.05 -7.00
N THR A 325 22.25 -19.86 -6.19
CA THR A 325 22.17 -21.32 -6.23
C THR A 325 21.78 -21.87 -4.87
N GLY A 326 21.22 -23.08 -4.82
CA GLY A 326 20.95 -23.76 -3.55
C GLY A 326 22.24 -23.91 -2.73
N ASP A 327 22.11 -23.92 -1.42
CA ASP A 327 23.21 -24.04 -0.45
C ASP A 327 24.20 -22.86 -0.35
N MET A 328 23.98 -21.76 -1.10
CA MET A 328 24.73 -20.52 -0.90
C MET A 328 24.43 -19.92 0.47
N ALA A 329 25.38 -19.13 0.96
CA ALA A 329 25.17 -18.22 2.08
C ALA A 329 25.28 -16.78 1.59
N LEU A 330 24.23 -15.99 1.76
CA LEU A 330 24.20 -14.59 1.36
C LEU A 330 24.03 -13.70 2.60
N TYR A 331 24.66 -12.54 2.54
CA TYR A 331 24.57 -11.54 3.59
C TYR A 331 23.33 -10.68 3.42
N ASN A 332 22.60 -10.44 4.51
CA ASN A 332 21.47 -9.51 4.57
C ASN A 332 21.93 -8.22 5.29
N PRO A 333 22.19 -7.13 4.57
CA PRO A 333 22.68 -5.89 5.18
C PRO A 333 21.69 -5.24 6.14
N THR A 334 20.38 -5.49 5.98
CA THR A 334 19.34 -4.92 6.85
C THR A 334 19.40 -5.53 8.26
N THR A 335 19.64 -6.83 8.35
CA THR A 335 19.71 -7.55 9.64
C THR A 335 21.11 -7.73 10.17
N GLY A 336 22.16 -7.51 9.34
CA GLY A 336 23.55 -7.77 9.67
C GLY A 336 23.91 -9.26 9.75
N ASN A 337 23.05 -10.15 9.22
CA ASN A 337 23.24 -11.60 9.35
C ASN A 337 23.55 -12.25 7.99
N THR A 338 24.27 -13.35 8.03
CA THR A 338 24.43 -14.23 6.88
C THR A 338 23.35 -15.30 6.92
N GLU A 339 22.58 -15.37 5.83
CA GLU A 339 21.48 -16.32 5.68
C GLU A 339 21.91 -17.48 4.78
N LYS A 340 21.77 -18.70 5.29
CA LYS A 340 21.97 -19.92 4.49
C LYS A 340 20.70 -20.15 3.68
N LEU A 341 20.84 -20.21 2.36
CA LEU A 341 19.70 -20.37 1.47
C LEU A 341 19.09 -21.77 1.56
N GLY A 342 17.77 -21.82 1.49
CA GLY A 342 17.02 -23.05 1.34
C GLY A 342 16.93 -23.51 -0.13
N ARG A 343 15.97 -24.39 -0.42
CA ARG A 343 15.69 -24.80 -1.79
C ARG A 343 15.12 -23.63 -2.60
N LEU A 344 15.46 -23.66 -3.89
CA LEU A 344 15.00 -22.67 -4.85
C LEU A 344 13.82 -23.20 -5.65
N TYR A 345 12.88 -22.31 -5.98
CA TYR A 345 11.68 -22.67 -6.71
C TYR A 345 11.34 -21.63 -7.79
N VAL A 346 10.73 -22.10 -8.86
CA VAL A 346 9.96 -21.29 -9.79
C VAL A 346 8.48 -21.44 -9.40
N MET A 347 7.85 -20.35 -9.00
CA MET A 347 6.45 -20.38 -8.57
C MET A 347 5.51 -20.30 -9.79
N LYS A 348 4.47 -21.16 -9.79
CA LYS A 348 3.33 -21.11 -10.71
C LYS A 348 2.04 -21.18 -9.91
N GLY A 349 1.39 -20.05 -9.72
CA GLY A 349 0.32 -19.92 -8.76
C GLY A 349 0.76 -20.43 -7.38
N LYS A 350 0.02 -21.38 -6.81
CA LYS A 350 0.33 -22.01 -5.53
C LYS A 350 1.48 -23.01 -5.57
N LYS A 351 1.86 -23.50 -6.77
CA LYS A 351 2.84 -24.59 -6.91
C LYS A 351 4.25 -24.03 -7.12
N GLY A 352 5.21 -24.55 -6.36
CA GLY A 352 6.65 -24.30 -6.56
C GLY A 352 7.31 -25.49 -7.26
N GLU A 353 7.95 -25.24 -8.39
CA GLU A 353 8.78 -26.23 -9.09
C GLU A 353 10.24 -26.00 -8.68
N GLU A 354 10.91 -27.02 -8.12
CA GLU A 354 12.29 -26.90 -7.65
C GLU A 354 13.25 -26.61 -8.81
N THR A 355 14.15 -25.63 -8.62
CA THR A 355 15.19 -25.27 -9.58
C THR A 355 16.57 -25.30 -8.91
N LYS A 356 17.62 -25.45 -9.71
CA LYS A 356 18.99 -25.49 -9.22
C LYS A 356 19.57 -24.09 -9.03
N ASP A 357 19.18 -23.16 -9.84
CA ASP A 357 19.68 -21.78 -9.84
C ASP A 357 18.64 -20.78 -10.32
N ILE A 358 18.87 -19.51 -9.97
CA ILE A 358 18.13 -18.34 -10.45
C ILE A 358 19.22 -17.37 -10.95
N CYS A 359 19.24 -17.09 -12.24
CA CYS A 359 20.27 -16.25 -12.86
C CYS A 359 19.94 -14.76 -12.80
N CYS A 360 20.93 -13.91 -13.15
CA CYS A 360 20.72 -12.47 -13.28
C CYS A 360 19.53 -12.15 -14.17
N GLY A 361 18.66 -11.25 -13.72
CA GLY A 361 17.43 -10.87 -14.39
C GLY A 361 16.25 -11.81 -14.12
N ASP A 362 16.44 -12.98 -13.52
CA ASP A 362 15.35 -13.93 -13.28
C ASP A 362 14.67 -13.72 -11.91
N ILE A 363 13.47 -14.26 -11.81
CA ILE A 363 12.63 -14.29 -10.62
C ILE A 363 12.51 -15.73 -10.13
N GLY A 364 12.66 -15.93 -8.84
CA GLY A 364 12.43 -17.20 -8.18
C GLY A 364 12.09 -17.06 -6.71
N ALA A 365 11.87 -18.17 -6.03
CA ALA A 365 11.57 -18.19 -4.61
C ALA A 365 12.62 -18.98 -3.84
N ILE A 366 12.92 -18.56 -2.62
CA ILE A 366 13.74 -19.29 -1.66
C ILE A 366 12.83 -19.74 -0.52
N GLY A 367 12.79 -21.04 -0.27
CA GLY A 367 12.00 -21.60 0.82
C GLY A 367 12.67 -21.49 2.17
N LYS A 368 11.88 -21.37 3.24
CA LYS A 368 12.34 -21.42 4.65
C LYS A 368 13.31 -20.30 5.07
N MET A 369 13.05 -19.07 4.66
CA MET A 369 13.82 -17.89 5.03
C MET A 369 13.10 -17.10 6.12
N ASP A 370 13.15 -17.61 7.37
CA ASP A 370 12.31 -17.07 8.47
C ASP A 370 12.68 -15.64 8.87
N LYS A 371 13.96 -15.26 8.76
CA LYS A 371 14.46 -13.93 9.17
C LYS A 371 14.48 -12.89 8.05
N VAL A 372 14.23 -13.31 6.82
CA VAL A 372 14.24 -12.43 5.65
C VAL A 372 12.84 -11.86 5.43
N LYS A 373 12.77 -10.56 5.17
CA LYS A 373 11.52 -9.81 4.95
C LYS A 373 11.46 -9.23 3.54
N THR A 374 10.26 -8.89 3.12
CA THR A 374 10.03 -8.11 1.89
C THR A 374 10.75 -6.76 1.98
N GLY A 375 11.52 -6.42 0.94
CA GLY A 375 12.39 -5.24 0.88
C GLY A 375 13.85 -5.52 1.22
N ASP A 376 14.18 -6.67 1.82
CA ASP A 376 15.55 -7.02 2.14
C ASP A 376 16.39 -7.28 0.89
N THR A 377 17.68 -6.95 0.99
CA THR A 377 18.69 -7.34 0.00
C THR A 377 19.46 -8.56 0.49
N LEU A 378 19.71 -9.50 -0.41
CA LEU A 378 20.60 -10.63 -0.19
C LEU A 378 21.81 -10.48 -1.12
N CYS A 379 23.03 -10.35 -0.58
CA CYS A 379 24.22 -10.09 -1.37
C CYS A 379 25.43 -10.89 -0.92
N ASP A 380 26.49 -10.87 -1.74
CA ASP A 380 27.79 -11.42 -1.37
C ASP A 380 28.38 -10.60 -0.20
N ALA A 381 28.81 -11.28 0.88
CA ALA A 381 29.38 -10.64 2.06
C ALA A 381 30.67 -9.84 1.81
N LYS A 382 31.35 -10.09 0.68
CA LYS A 382 32.54 -9.34 0.27
C LYS A 382 32.20 -8.12 -0.61
N ASN A 383 30.98 -8.00 -1.03
CA ASN A 383 30.48 -6.90 -1.86
C ASN A 383 29.09 -6.50 -1.41
N ILE A 384 29.06 -5.83 -0.26
CA ILE A 384 27.81 -5.45 0.40
C ILE A 384 27.13 -4.33 -0.37
N VAL A 385 25.86 -4.55 -0.71
CA VAL A 385 24.99 -3.58 -1.37
C VAL A 385 23.60 -3.63 -0.74
N ARG A 386 22.93 -2.48 -0.63
CA ARG A 386 21.52 -2.34 -0.20
C ARG A 386 20.72 -1.78 -1.36
N LEU A 387 19.94 -2.62 -2.00
CA LEU A 387 19.03 -2.22 -3.06
C LEU A 387 17.83 -1.48 -2.46
N HIS A 388 17.30 -0.49 -3.18
CA HIS A 388 16.09 0.18 -2.74
C HIS A 388 14.89 -0.77 -2.77
N GLY A 389 14.12 -0.78 -1.68
CA GLY A 389 12.88 -1.53 -1.56
C GLY A 389 11.71 -0.90 -2.31
N MET A 390 10.49 -1.15 -1.86
CA MET A 390 9.27 -0.55 -2.37
C MET A 390 8.80 0.55 -1.43
N ASP A 391 8.44 1.72 -1.98
CA ASP A 391 7.86 2.82 -1.23
C ASP A 391 6.35 2.64 -1.16
N TYR A 392 5.87 2.05 -0.09
CA TYR A 392 4.44 1.85 0.13
C TYR A 392 3.76 3.13 0.58
N ALA A 393 2.55 3.36 0.05
CA ALA A 393 1.72 4.45 0.54
C ALA A 393 1.38 4.25 2.03
N GLN A 394 1.29 5.34 2.77
CA GLN A 394 0.85 5.28 4.17
C GLN A 394 -0.59 4.78 4.26
N PRO A 395 -0.89 3.88 5.21
CA PRO A 395 -2.25 3.39 5.40
C PRO A 395 -3.17 4.54 5.83
N CYS A 396 -4.34 4.60 5.21
CA CYS A 396 -5.28 5.71 5.39
C CYS A 396 -6.63 5.31 6.01
N TYR A 397 -6.87 4.01 6.22
CA TYR A 397 -8.09 3.49 6.84
C TYR A 397 -7.75 2.65 8.07
N SER A 398 -8.28 3.06 9.23
CA SER A 398 -7.96 2.44 10.52
C SER A 398 -9.19 1.86 11.21
N ARG A 399 -9.04 0.68 11.81
CA ARG A 399 -10.05 0.03 12.66
C ARG A 399 -9.40 -0.56 13.90
N ALA A 400 -10.10 -0.49 15.01
CA ALA A 400 -9.71 -1.27 16.19
C ALA A 400 -10.15 -2.73 15.99
N ILE A 401 -9.27 -3.66 16.33
CA ILE A 401 -9.51 -5.10 16.19
C ILE A 401 -9.40 -5.77 17.55
N SER A 402 -10.37 -6.62 17.87
CA SER A 402 -10.36 -7.44 19.08
C SER A 402 -10.81 -8.87 18.77
N PRO A 403 -10.29 -9.88 19.44
CA PRO A 403 -10.81 -11.24 19.32
C PRO A 403 -12.12 -11.36 20.10
N LYS A 404 -13.01 -12.22 19.65
CA LYS A 404 -14.29 -12.50 20.38
C LYS A 404 -14.05 -13.12 21.75
N THR A 405 -12.96 -13.83 21.93
CA THR A 405 -12.64 -14.51 23.18
C THR A 405 -11.26 -14.09 23.70
N LYS A 406 -11.13 -13.92 25.02
CA LYS A 406 -9.85 -13.55 25.67
C LYS A 406 -8.73 -14.57 25.41
N GLN A 407 -9.06 -15.82 25.13
CA GLN A 407 -8.10 -16.91 24.86
C GLN A 407 -7.41 -16.77 23.49
N GLU A 408 -7.98 -15.95 22.60
CA GLU A 408 -7.43 -15.75 21.23
C GLU A 408 -6.52 -14.52 21.12
N ILE A 409 -6.26 -13.78 22.19
CA ILE A 409 -5.45 -12.53 22.17
C ILE A 409 -4.02 -12.81 21.64
N GLU A 410 -3.36 -13.85 22.16
CA GLU A 410 -2.00 -14.21 21.70
C GLU A 410 -2.00 -14.69 20.25
N LYS A 411 -3.04 -15.42 19.85
CA LYS A 411 -3.20 -15.90 18.47
C LYS A 411 -3.46 -14.74 17.50
N LEU A 412 -4.23 -13.73 17.93
CA LEU A 412 -4.47 -12.51 17.16
C LEU A 412 -3.15 -11.79 16.87
N GLY A 413 -2.34 -11.53 17.90
CA GLY A 413 -1.04 -10.88 17.74
C GLY A 413 -0.10 -11.67 16.82
N THR A 414 -0.01 -12.99 17.02
CA THR A 414 0.81 -13.85 16.17
C THR A 414 0.32 -13.87 14.72
N GLY A 415 -1.00 -13.95 14.51
CA GLY A 415 -1.63 -13.94 13.18
C GLY A 415 -1.39 -12.63 12.45
N LEU A 416 -1.60 -11.49 13.11
CA LEU A 416 -1.36 -10.16 12.55
C LEU A 416 0.11 -9.96 12.15
N ASN A 417 1.06 -10.40 12.99
CA ASN A 417 2.49 -10.29 12.66
C ASN A 417 2.86 -11.12 11.43
N LYS A 418 2.35 -12.35 11.31
CA LYS A 418 2.60 -13.20 10.12
C LYS A 418 1.96 -12.63 8.86
N LEU A 419 0.75 -12.09 8.95
CA LEU A 419 0.09 -11.45 7.82
C LEU A 419 0.83 -10.16 7.40
N ASN A 420 1.40 -9.41 8.36
CA ASN A 420 2.21 -8.22 8.07
C ASN A 420 3.55 -8.55 7.40
N GLU A 421 4.11 -9.75 7.61
CA GLU A 421 5.27 -10.21 6.83
C GLU A 421 4.93 -10.48 5.36
N GLU A 422 3.69 -10.91 5.06
CA GLU A 422 3.20 -11.13 3.69
C GLU A 422 2.81 -9.83 3.00
N ASP A 423 2.15 -8.93 3.74
CA ASP A 423 1.63 -7.64 3.26
C ASP A 423 2.12 -6.53 4.20
N PRO A 424 3.24 -5.86 3.86
CA PRO A 424 3.77 -4.75 4.65
C PRO A 424 2.97 -3.44 4.52
N THR A 425 1.90 -3.41 3.73
CA THR A 425 1.11 -2.19 3.48
C THR A 425 0.10 -1.88 4.58
N PHE A 426 -0.15 -2.80 5.50
CA PHE A 426 -0.94 -2.51 6.69
C PHE A 426 -0.07 -2.43 7.94
N HIS A 427 -0.48 -1.62 8.89
CA HIS A 427 0.22 -1.42 10.15
C HIS A 427 -0.62 -1.91 11.32
N VAL A 428 0.05 -2.41 12.36
CA VAL A 428 -0.57 -2.83 13.62
C VAL A 428 0.03 -2.03 14.76
N VAL A 429 -0.79 -1.30 15.51
CA VAL A 429 -0.38 -0.50 16.65
C VAL A 429 -1.18 -0.90 17.89
N ASN A 430 -0.48 -1.30 18.94
CA ASN A 430 -1.09 -1.46 20.26
C ASN A 430 -1.07 -0.10 20.96
N ASN A 431 -2.21 0.57 20.98
CA ASN A 431 -2.35 1.87 21.62
C ASN A 431 -2.53 1.66 23.13
N ALA A 432 -1.49 1.98 23.89
CA ALA A 432 -1.49 1.82 25.35
C ALA A 432 -2.47 2.76 26.06
N GLU A 433 -2.81 3.90 25.46
CA GLU A 433 -3.70 4.88 26.04
C GLU A 433 -5.17 4.50 25.89
N THR A 434 -5.56 4.03 24.70
CA THR A 434 -6.95 3.60 24.42
C THR A 434 -7.18 2.13 24.71
N HIS A 435 -6.14 1.38 25.08
CA HIS A 435 -6.13 -0.07 25.28
C HIS A 435 -6.71 -0.85 24.11
N GLN A 436 -6.45 -0.36 22.88
CA GLN A 436 -6.90 -0.99 21.65
C GLN A 436 -5.74 -1.42 20.77
N THR A 437 -5.89 -2.57 20.12
CA THR A 437 -5.08 -2.92 18.96
C THR A 437 -5.73 -2.29 17.73
N VAL A 438 -5.03 -1.38 17.06
CA VAL A 438 -5.50 -0.70 15.86
C VAL A 438 -4.76 -1.25 14.66
N ILE A 439 -5.50 -1.66 13.63
CA ILE A 439 -4.97 -2.02 12.32
C ILE A 439 -5.31 -0.90 11.34
N SER A 440 -4.31 -0.50 10.55
CA SER A 440 -4.44 0.55 9.56
C SER A 440 -4.00 0.01 8.20
N GLY A 441 -4.81 0.13 7.18
CA GLY A 441 -4.57 -0.35 5.83
C GLY A 441 -4.96 0.66 4.76
N ALA A 442 -4.88 0.24 3.51
CA ALA A 442 -5.23 1.07 2.35
C ALA A 442 -6.74 1.30 2.24
N GLY A 443 -7.57 0.35 2.69
CA GLY A 443 -9.02 0.46 2.65
C GLY A 443 -9.75 -0.64 3.40
N ASP A 444 -11.07 -0.59 3.32
CA ASP A 444 -11.98 -1.50 4.03
C ASP A 444 -11.88 -2.94 3.52
N ILE A 445 -11.74 -3.15 2.20
CA ILE A 445 -11.61 -4.48 1.62
C ILE A 445 -10.34 -5.19 2.11
N GLN A 446 -9.22 -4.47 2.22
CA GLN A 446 -7.98 -5.04 2.77
C GLN A 446 -8.18 -5.50 4.22
N ILE A 447 -8.78 -4.66 5.06
CA ILE A 447 -9.04 -4.98 6.47
C ILE A 447 -9.99 -6.19 6.61
N ASP A 448 -11.04 -6.26 5.80
CA ASP A 448 -11.96 -7.40 5.76
C ASP A 448 -11.27 -8.71 5.35
N VAL A 449 -10.37 -8.63 4.36
CA VAL A 449 -9.55 -9.78 3.93
C VAL A 449 -8.62 -10.23 5.04
N LEU A 450 -7.97 -9.30 5.76
CA LEU A 450 -7.13 -9.62 6.92
C LEU A 450 -7.92 -10.37 8.00
N CYS A 451 -9.13 -9.92 8.34
CA CYS A 451 -10.01 -10.61 9.28
C CYS A 451 -10.40 -12.01 8.79
N ALA A 452 -10.72 -12.17 7.51
CA ALA A 452 -11.03 -13.47 6.93
C ALA A 452 -9.83 -14.43 6.97
N LYS A 453 -8.62 -13.93 6.66
CA LYS A 453 -7.37 -14.71 6.76
C LYS A 453 -7.03 -15.08 8.22
N LEU A 454 -7.26 -14.19 9.19
CA LEU A 454 -7.12 -14.49 10.62
C LEU A 454 -8.02 -15.66 11.01
N LYS A 455 -9.27 -15.66 10.56
CA LYS A 455 -10.23 -16.73 10.84
C LYS A 455 -9.83 -18.05 10.18
N THR A 456 -9.51 -18.02 8.90
CA THR A 456 -9.26 -19.26 8.13
C THR A 456 -7.90 -19.90 8.40
N ARG A 457 -6.84 -19.09 8.61
CA ARG A 457 -5.47 -19.58 8.79
C ARG A 457 -5.07 -19.75 10.26
N PHE A 458 -5.59 -18.89 11.16
CA PHE A 458 -5.18 -18.84 12.58
C PHE A 458 -6.31 -19.22 13.54
N GLY A 459 -7.55 -19.38 13.05
CA GLY A 459 -8.71 -19.74 13.86
C GLY A 459 -9.13 -18.63 14.82
N VAL A 460 -8.85 -17.36 14.49
CA VAL A 460 -9.22 -16.19 15.29
C VAL A 460 -10.42 -15.50 14.66
N ASP A 461 -11.54 -15.46 15.38
CA ASP A 461 -12.72 -14.69 14.97
C ASP A 461 -12.63 -13.28 15.56
N ALA A 462 -12.21 -12.32 14.73
CA ALA A 462 -11.96 -10.95 15.13
C ALA A 462 -13.18 -10.05 14.86
N GLU A 463 -13.39 -9.08 15.75
CA GLU A 463 -14.39 -8.02 15.62
C GLU A 463 -13.71 -6.68 15.35
N LEU A 464 -14.30 -5.90 14.45
CA LEU A 464 -13.84 -4.57 14.10
C LEU A 464 -14.73 -3.51 14.73
N SER A 465 -14.11 -2.50 15.33
CA SER A 465 -14.80 -1.33 15.85
C SER A 465 -14.11 -0.04 15.41
N ALA A 466 -14.72 1.11 15.64
CA ALA A 466 -14.06 2.39 15.44
C ALA A 466 -12.90 2.56 16.44
N PRO A 467 -11.72 3.05 16.01
CA PRO A 467 -10.66 3.42 16.93
C PRO A 467 -11.15 4.52 17.88
N ARG A 468 -10.77 4.43 19.16
CA ARG A 468 -11.07 5.48 20.13
C ARG A 468 -10.17 6.69 19.86
N VAL A 469 -10.75 7.87 19.96
CA VAL A 469 -10.00 9.12 19.87
C VAL A 469 -9.35 9.40 21.22
N ALA A 470 -8.05 9.69 21.22
CA ALA A 470 -7.31 10.03 22.44
C ALA A 470 -7.54 11.51 22.77
N TYR A 471 -8.62 11.81 23.47
CA TYR A 471 -8.88 13.16 23.99
C TYR A 471 -7.95 13.48 25.16
N ARG A 472 -7.92 14.77 25.56
CA ARG A 472 -7.28 15.28 26.77
C ARG A 472 -8.28 16.10 27.57
N GLU A 473 -8.02 16.26 28.88
CA GLU A 473 -8.75 17.19 29.72
C GLU A 473 -7.83 18.31 30.17
N LYS A 474 -8.34 19.53 30.29
CA LYS A 474 -7.64 20.64 30.95
C LYS A 474 -8.62 21.47 31.76
N ILE A 475 -8.10 22.29 32.69
CA ILE A 475 -8.89 23.23 33.47
C ILE A 475 -8.75 24.66 32.94
N ARG A 476 -9.75 25.51 33.18
CA ARG A 476 -9.77 26.91 32.74
C ARG A 476 -9.74 27.91 33.89
N SER A 477 -9.89 27.46 35.13
CA SER A 477 -9.87 28.37 36.30
C SER A 477 -9.06 27.78 37.43
N THR A 478 -8.47 28.66 38.23
CA THR A 478 -7.71 28.33 39.44
C THR A 478 -8.67 27.94 40.57
N VAL A 479 -8.38 26.83 41.25
CA VAL A 479 -9.13 26.36 42.38
C VAL A 479 -8.19 25.87 43.49
N ARG A 480 -8.44 26.29 44.76
CA ARG A 480 -7.76 25.74 45.93
C ARG A 480 -8.64 24.77 46.63
N LYS A 481 -8.15 23.54 46.90
CA LYS A 481 -8.87 22.50 47.62
C LYS A 481 -8.00 21.79 48.63
N GLN A 482 -8.67 21.36 49.71
CA GLN A 482 -8.13 20.47 50.72
C GLN A 482 -8.46 19.02 50.35
N GLY A 483 -7.47 18.15 50.41
CA GLY A 483 -7.66 16.69 50.41
C GLY A 483 -7.21 16.10 51.73
N ARG A 484 -8.15 15.50 52.45
CA ARG A 484 -7.86 14.90 53.77
C ARG A 484 -8.22 13.40 53.74
N TYR A 485 -7.20 12.58 53.94
CA TYR A 485 -7.36 11.13 54.08
C TYR A 485 -7.12 10.73 55.54
N LYS A 486 -8.15 10.19 56.17
CA LYS A 486 -8.08 9.67 57.52
C LYS A 486 -8.78 8.32 57.59
N LYS A 487 -8.05 7.27 58.00
CA LYS A 487 -8.59 5.94 58.21
C LYS A 487 -8.08 5.38 59.53
N GLN A 488 -8.96 4.90 60.36
CA GLN A 488 -8.62 4.31 61.65
C GLN A 488 -9.28 2.94 61.74
N THR A 489 -8.49 1.87 61.70
CA THR A 489 -8.96 0.47 61.77
C THR A 489 -8.07 -0.27 62.74
N GLY A 490 -8.42 -0.31 64.04
CA GLY A 490 -7.86 -1.18 65.08
C GLY A 490 -6.35 -1.41 65.06
N GLY A 491 -5.53 -0.35 65.22
CA GLY A 491 -4.06 -0.39 65.12
C GLY A 491 -3.50 1.00 64.78
N SER A 492 -2.34 1.09 64.11
CA SER A 492 -1.82 2.37 63.57
C SER A 492 -2.79 2.94 62.54
N GLY A 493 -3.22 4.17 62.71
CA GLY A 493 -4.09 4.88 61.74
C GLY A 493 -3.35 5.28 60.48
N GLN A 494 -4.09 5.81 59.49
CA GLN A 494 -3.52 6.43 58.28
C GLN A 494 -4.03 7.90 58.26
N PHE A 495 -3.09 8.84 58.10
CA PHE A 495 -3.44 10.26 58.09
C PHE A 495 -2.58 10.99 57.04
N GLY A 496 -3.25 11.75 56.18
CA GLY A 496 -2.64 12.68 55.22
C GLY A 496 -3.60 13.84 54.98
N ASP A 497 -3.09 15.07 54.96
CA ASP A 497 -3.86 16.28 54.77
C ASP A 497 -3.05 17.29 54.00
N VAL A 498 -3.59 17.72 52.87
CA VAL A 498 -2.91 18.64 51.92
C VAL A 498 -3.86 19.70 51.42
N HIS A 499 -3.36 20.92 51.23
CA HIS A 499 -4.06 21.98 50.52
C HIS A 499 -3.29 22.30 49.26
N ILE A 500 -3.98 22.18 48.13
CA ILE A 500 -3.35 22.31 46.80
C ILE A 500 -4.09 23.39 46.02
N ILE A 501 -3.35 24.23 45.33
CA ILE A 501 -3.85 25.16 44.31
C ILE A 501 -3.64 24.52 42.96
N PHE A 502 -4.69 24.36 42.19
CA PHE A 502 -4.69 23.85 40.84
C PHE A 502 -4.91 25.01 39.88
N GLU A 503 -4.01 25.23 38.95
CA GLU A 503 -4.02 26.32 37.98
C GLU A 503 -3.82 25.83 36.56
N PRO A 504 -4.48 26.43 35.55
CA PRO A 504 -4.12 26.19 34.16
C PRO A 504 -2.73 26.73 33.87
N GLN A 505 -1.96 26.03 33.04
CA GLN A 505 -0.66 26.50 32.53
C GLN A 505 -0.53 26.24 31.03
N THR A 506 0.48 26.83 30.39
CA THR A 506 0.72 26.69 28.94
C THR A 506 2.18 26.37 28.60
N GLU A 507 3.01 26.14 29.62
CA GLU A 507 4.46 25.98 29.45
C GLU A 507 4.81 24.57 28.92
N GLN A 508 4.13 23.56 29.43
CA GLN A 508 4.35 22.17 29.04
C GLN A 508 3.07 21.34 29.17
N GLU A 509 2.96 20.26 28.41
CA GLU A 509 1.79 19.36 28.45
C GLU A 509 1.69 18.64 29.80
N ASP A 510 2.82 18.18 30.32
CA ASP A 510 2.89 17.50 31.62
C ASP A 510 2.57 18.43 32.78
N MET A 511 2.08 17.83 33.89
CA MET A 511 1.80 18.56 35.12
C MET A 511 3.06 19.18 35.72
N ILE A 512 3.00 20.49 36.02
CA ILE A 512 4.00 21.19 36.83
C ILE A 512 3.63 21.05 38.30
N PHE A 513 4.56 20.55 39.12
CA PHE A 513 4.39 20.49 40.57
C PHE A 513 5.30 21.51 41.25
N GLU A 514 4.72 22.34 42.11
CA GLU A 514 5.45 23.27 42.94
C GLU A 514 5.10 23.06 44.42
N GLU A 515 6.05 23.42 45.26
CA GLU A 515 5.84 23.42 46.72
C GLU A 515 6.06 24.82 47.28
N ASN A 516 5.09 25.30 48.07
CA ASN A 516 5.13 26.58 48.73
C ASN A 516 4.54 26.45 50.15
N VAL A 517 5.01 25.43 50.87
CA VAL A 517 4.55 25.10 52.21
C VAL A 517 5.28 25.99 53.21
N PHE A 518 4.53 26.72 54.01
CA PHE A 518 5.07 27.56 55.07
C PHE A 518 5.03 26.87 56.44
N GLY A 519 6.06 27.09 57.29
CA GLY A 519 6.10 26.61 58.65
C GLY A 519 6.22 25.08 58.85
N GLY A 520 6.48 24.31 57.77
CA GLY A 520 6.66 22.85 57.86
C GLY A 520 5.37 22.06 58.19
N SER A 521 4.21 22.61 57.83
CA SER A 521 2.91 21.97 58.06
C SER A 521 2.79 20.59 57.35
N VAL A 522 3.49 20.39 56.24
CA VAL A 522 3.75 19.10 55.59
C VAL A 522 5.26 18.86 55.61
N PRO A 523 5.75 17.74 56.17
CA PRO A 523 7.17 17.39 56.12
C PRO A 523 7.65 17.14 54.70
N LYS A 524 8.86 17.62 54.36
CA LYS A 524 9.43 17.58 52.97
C LYS A 524 9.56 16.15 52.40
N ASN A 525 9.75 15.15 53.25
CA ASN A 525 9.81 13.76 52.83
C ASN A 525 8.50 13.23 52.22
N TYR A 526 7.36 13.90 52.41
CA TYR A 526 6.07 13.53 51.83
C TYR A 526 5.76 14.27 50.50
N PHE A 527 6.54 15.29 50.11
CA PHE A 527 6.34 16.04 48.85
C PHE A 527 6.38 15.13 47.63
N PRO A 528 7.34 14.18 47.51
CA PRO A 528 7.35 13.26 46.39
C PRO A 528 6.12 12.34 46.32
N ALA A 529 5.56 12.00 47.50
CA ALA A 529 4.34 11.18 47.57
C ALA A 529 3.11 11.97 47.09
N VAL A 530 3.02 13.26 47.44
CA VAL A 530 1.97 14.16 46.97
C VAL A 530 2.06 14.34 45.43
N GLU A 531 3.27 14.65 44.92
CA GLU A 531 3.49 14.77 43.48
C GLU A 531 3.13 13.50 42.74
N LYS A 532 3.61 12.35 43.20
CA LYS A 532 3.26 11.05 42.61
C LYS A 532 1.77 10.80 42.58
N GLY A 533 1.06 11.13 43.69
CA GLY A 533 -0.39 11.02 43.79
C GLY A 533 -1.13 11.88 42.77
N LEU A 534 -0.65 13.10 42.54
CA LEU A 534 -1.21 14.00 41.53
C LEU A 534 -0.93 13.53 40.10
N ARG A 535 0.29 13.11 39.81
CA ARG A 535 0.65 12.58 38.48
C ARG A 535 -0.17 11.35 38.10
N GLU A 536 -0.38 10.44 39.04
CA GLU A 536 -1.28 9.29 38.87
C GLU A 536 -2.74 9.73 38.69
N SER A 537 -3.19 10.77 39.41
CA SER A 537 -4.55 11.31 39.27
C SER A 537 -4.75 11.96 37.90
N CYS A 538 -3.70 12.61 37.32
CA CYS A 538 -3.77 13.20 36.00
C CYS A 538 -4.00 12.17 34.88
N GLN A 539 -3.74 10.89 35.11
CA GLN A 539 -4.03 9.86 34.11
C GLN A 539 -5.53 9.63 33.90
N HIS A 540 -6.34 10.05 34.84
CA HIS A 540 -7.80 9.86 34.85
C HIS A 540 -8.52 11.16 35.15
N GLY A 541 -8.92 11.89 34.14
CA GLY A 541 -9.66 13.15 34.27
C GLY A 541 -11.08 12.97 34.85
N VAL A 542 -11.73 14.08 35.10
CA VAL A 542 -13.02 14.12 35.79
C VAL A 542 -14.24 14.26 34.90
N LEU A 543 -14.04 14.61 33.59
CA LEU A 543 -15.14 14.74 32.63
C LEU A 543 -15.49 13.41 31.96
N ALA A 544 -14.49 12.75 31.43
CA ALA A 544 -14.63 11.57 30.62
C ALA A 544 -13.53 10.51 30.88
N GLY A 545 -12.66 10.77 31.88
CA GLY A 545 -11.58 9.88 32.26
C GLY A 545 -10.31 9.99 31.39
N TYR A 546 -10.22 11.00 30.52
CA TYR A 546 -9.02 11.21 29.70
C TYR A 546 -7.90 11.88 30.49
N PRO A 547 -6.62 11.71 30.10
CA PRO A 547 -5.49 12.36 30.78
C PRO A 547 -5.63 13.87 30.88
N VAL A 548 -5.32 14.41 32.07
CA VAL A 548 -5.33 15.86 32.33
C VAL A 548 -3.96 16.43 32.00
N VAL A 549 -3.96 17.47 31.17
CA VAL A 549 -2.76 18.13 30.66
C VAL A 549 -2.77 19.64 31.00
N PHE A 550 -1.64 20.30 30.83
CA PHE A 550 -1.47 21.74 31.07
C PHE A 550 -1.92 22.17 32.46
N LEU A 551 -1.66 21.34 33.47
CA LEU A 551 -2.00 21.58 34.87
C LEU A 551 -0.78 21.99 35.67
N LYS A 552 -0.93 23.03 36.48
CA LYS A 552 0.02 23.35 37.53
C LYS A 552 -0.63 23.07 38.90
N ALA A 553 0.06 22.35 39.76
CA ALA A 553 -0.39 22.02 41.09
C ALA A 553 0.61 22.50 42.14
N THR A 554 0.21 23.43 42.96
CA THR A 554 1.07 24.01 44.03
C THR A 554 0.60 23.53 45.39
N LEU A 555 1.42 22.77 46.10
CA LEU A 555 1.18 22.38 47.49
C LEU A 555 1.48 23.57 48.41
N VAL A 556 0.47 24.12 49.07
CA VAL A 556 0.57 25.36 49.87
C VAL A 556 0.45 25.17 51.36
N ASP A 557 -0.25 24.11 51.83
CA ASP A 557 -0.48 23.86 53.25
C ASP A 557 -0.91 22.40 53.47
N GLY A 558 -1.01 22.00 54.73
CA GLY A 558 -1.52 20.70 55.15
C GLY A 558 -1.34 20.43 56.63
N SER A 559 -1.49 19.20 57.02
CA SER A 559 -1.14 18.76 58.37
C SER A 559 -0.68 17.29 58.36
N TYR A 560 0.11 16.92 59.35
CA TYR A 560 0.57 15.55 59.51
C TYR A 560 0.36 15.05 60.96
N HIS A 561 0.30 13.75 61.10
CA HIS A 561 0.24 13.09 62.42
C HIS A 561 1.55 12.32 62.65
N PRO A 562 2.26 12.51 63.79
CA PRO A 562 3.59 11.94 63.98
C PRO A 562 3.68 10.39 63.86
N VAL A 563 2.56 9.71 64.11
CA VAL A 563 2.50 8.22 64.12
C VAL A 563 1.73 7.68 62.93
N ASP A 564 0.66 8.34 62.49
CA ASP A 564 -0.28 7.80 61.48
C ASP A 564 -0.03 8.32 60.07
N SER A 565 0.89 9.28 59.89
CA SER A 565 1.21 9.80 58.57
C SER A 565 2.18 8.88 57.81
N SER A 566 1.87 8.65 56.55
CA SER A 566 2.65 7.82 55.65
C SER A 566 2.61 8.38 54.22
N GLU A 567 3.55 7.97 53.38
CA GLU A 567 3.59 8.34 51.93
C GLU A 567 2.27 7.96 51.23
N ILE A 568 1.73 6.76 51.53
CA ILE A 568 0.45 6.30 50.98
C ILE A 568 -0.70 7.22 51.38
N ALA A 569 -0.73 7.67 52.63
CA ALA A 569 -1.79 8.56 53.11
C ALA A 569 -1.72 9.94 52.43
N PHE A 570 -0.54 10.51 52.23
CA PHE A 570 -0.38 11.76 51.52
C PHE A 570 -0.66 11.62 50.00
N LYS A 571 -0.31 10.51 49.39
CA LYS A 571 -0.69 10.17 48.00
C LYS A 571 -2.21 10.13 47.84
N LEU A 572 -2.94 9.48 48.75
CA LEU A 572 -4.39 9.43 48.74
C LEU A 572 -5.04 10.79 49.05
N ALA A 573 -4.45 11.58 49.94
CA ALA A 573 -4.91 12.92 50.22
C ALA A 573 -4.79 13.83 49.01
N ALA A 574 -3.68 13.74 48.24
CA ALA A 574 -3.51 14.44 46.99
C ALA A 574 -4.56 14.07 45.93
N ASN A 575 -4.87 12.78 45.81
CA ASN A 575 -5.94 12.30 44.91
C ASN A 575 -7.33 12.86 45.31
N LEU A 576 -7.63 12.91 46.60
CA LEU A 576 -8.88 13.51 47.08
C LEU A 576 -8.97 15.00 46.79
N ALA A 577 -7.86 15.76 46.97
CA ALA A 577 -7.78 17.18 46.60
C ALA A 577 -8.04 17.38 45.10
N PHE A 578 -7.40 16.57 44.25
CA PHE A 578 -7.55 16.60 42.80
C PHE A 578 -9.02 16.35 42.38
N LYS A 579 -9.62 15.26 42.84
CA LYS A 579 -11.02 14.90 42.56
C LYS A 579 -12.04 15.95 43.02
N ALA A 580 -11.74 16.66 44.09
CA ALA A 580 -12.60 17.72 44.58
C ALA A 580 -12.41 19.07 43.82
N ALA A 581 -11.19 19.33 43.35
CA ALA A 581 -10.85 20.59 42.71
C ALA A 581 -11.27 20.66 41.24
N LEU A 582 -10.96 19.61 40.46
CA LEU A 582 -11.07 19.67 38.99
C LEU A 582 -12.50 19.92 38.48
N PRO A 583 -13.58 19.34 39.07
CA PRO A 583 -14.94 19.66 38.64
C PRO A 583 -15.32 21.15 38.77
N GLU A 584 -14.77 21.84 39.78
CA GLU A 584 -15.02 23.27 40.02
C GLU A 584 -14.10 24.17 39.18
N ALA A 585 -12.99 23.63 38.65
CA ALA A 585 -11.99 24.35 37.88
C ALA A 585 -12.38 24.60 36.40
N LYS A 586 -13.67 24.41 36.04
CA LYS A 586 -14.18 24.51 34.66
C LYS A 586 -13.42 23.63 33.70
N PRO A 587 -13.46 22.32 33.89
CA PRO A 587 -12.76 21.41 33.03
C PRO A 587 -13.34 21.41 31.60
N VAL A 588 -12.48 21.20 30.59
CA VAL A 588 -12.82 21.16 29.17
C VAL A 588 -12.06 20.03 28.49
N LEU A 589 -12.70 19.37 27.52
CA LEU A 589 -12.02 18.41 26.65
C LEU A 589 -11.20 19.13 25.58
N MET A 590 -10.06 18.54 25.25
CA MET A 590 -9.25 18.89 24.09
C MET A 590 -9.30 17.73 23.10
N GLU A 591 -9.51 18.06 21.82
CA GLU A 591 -9.52 17.11 20.73
C GLU A 591 -8.22 17.18 19.93
N PRO A 592 -7.72 16.03 19.44
CA PRO A 592 -6.55 16.00 18.58
C PRO A 592 -6.90 16.52 17.19
N ILE A 593 -6.11 17.48 16.71
CA ILE A 593 -6.18 18.06 15.36
C ILE A 593 -5.06 17.48 14.52
N GLY A 594 -5.37 17.09 13.29
CA GLY A 594 -4.39 16.62 12.33
C GLY A 594 -4.30 17.51 11.10
N GLU A 595 -3.12 17.55 10.51
CA GLU A 595 -2.87 18.12 9.19
C GLU A 595 -3.26 17.10 8.13
N LEU A 596 -4.15 17.49 7.25
CA LEU A 596 -4.63 16.73 6.12
C LEU A 596 -4.08 17.33 4.83
N LYS A 597 -3.44 16.50 3.99
CA LYS A 597 -3.05 16.86 2.62
C LYS A 597 -3.78 15.93 1.65
N VAL A 598 -4.64 16.49 0.82
CA VAL A 598 -5.46 15.73 -0.15
C VAL A 598 -5.02 16.10 -1.56
N THR A 599 -4.61 15.09 -2.34
CA THR A 599 -4.32 15.25 -3.77
C THR A 599 -5.51 14.76 -4.58
N ILE A 600 -6.07 15.62 -5.39
CA ILE A 600 -7.28 15.37 -6.19
C ILE A 600 -7.19 16.04 -7.55
N PRO A 601 -7.86 15.50 -8.60
CA PRO A 601 -8.10 16.25 -9.84
C PRO A 601 -8.91 17.52 -9.60
N ASP A 602 -8.63 18.59 -10.37
CA ASP A 602 -9.28 19.90 -10.25
C ASP A 602 -10.80 19.82 -10.24
N SER A 603 -11.38 18.88 -11.00
CA SER A 603 -12.84 18.70 -11.13
C SER A 603 -13.55 18.33 -9.82
N TYR A 604 -12.83 17.79 -8.83
CA TYR A 604 -13.39 17.36 -7.53
C TYR A 604 -13.14 18.35 -6.39
N LEU A 605 -12.47 19.47 -6.66
CA LEU A 605 -12.07 20.43 -5.63
C LEU A 605 -13.28 20.95 -4.81
N GLY A 606 -14.37 21.29 -5.48
CA GLY A 606 -15.58 21.81 -4.83
C GLY A 606 -16.22 20.81 -3.88
N ASP A 607 -16.32 19.56 -4.30
CA ASP A 607 -16.94 18.48 -3.51
C ASP A 607 -16.11 18.18 -2.25
N VAL A 608 -14.78 18.10 -2.40
CA VAL A 608 -13.87 17.82 -1.29
C VAL A 608 -13.82 18.99 -0.30
N MET A 609 -13.80 20.24 -0.77
CA MET A 609 -13.89 21.41 0.12
C MET A 609 -15.22 21.45 0.88
N GLY A 610 -16.32 21.11 0.23
CA GLY A 610 -17.64 21.00 0.85
C GLY A 610 -17.70 19.94 1.94
N ASP A 611 -17.07 18.80 1.71
CA ASP A 611 -16.97 17.70 2.71
C ASP A 611 -16.06 18.08 3.89
N LEU A 612 -14.90 18.69 3.65
CA LEU A 612 -14.01 19.16 4.72
C LEU A 612 -14.69 20.20 5.63
N ASN A 613 -15.48 21.10 5.08
CA ASN A 613 -16.26 22.05 5.90
C ASN A 613 -17.27 21.33 6.81
N LYS A 614 -17.94 20.27 6.31
CA LYS A 614 -18.85 19.45 7.15
C LYS A 614 -18.10 18.73 8.28
N ARG A 615 -16.82 18.38 8.07
CA ARG A 615 -15.92 17.76 9.06
C ARG A 615 -15.22 18.76 9.96
N ARG A 616 -15.68 20.00 10.00
CA ARG A 616 -15.06 21.07 10.78
C ARG A 616 -13.60 21.36 10.37
N GLY A 617 -13.24 21.00 9.14
CA GLY A 617 -11.91 21.22 8.60
C GLY A 617 -11.66 22.69 8.26
N ARG A 618 -10.47 23.16 8.55
CA ARG A 618 -9.98 24.50 8.16
C ARG A 618 -9.02 24.36 7.01
N VAL A 619 -9.43 24.79 5.81
CA VAL A 619 -8.55 24.81 4.63
C VAL A 619 -7.48 25.88 4.82
N MET A 620 -6.21 25.47 4.73
CA MET A 620 -5.04 26.30 4.94
C MET A 620 -4.39 26.75 3.62
N GLY A 621 -4.50 25.93 2.57
CA GLY A 621 -3.89 26.22 1.28
C GLY A 621 -4.36 25.29 0.17
N MET A 622 -4.09 25.70 -1.07
CA MET A 622 -4.34 24.95 -2.29
C MET A 622 -3.16 25.17 -3.23
N ASN A 623 -2.54 24.09 -3.67
CA ASN A 623 -1.35 24.13 -4.50
C ASN A 623 -1.54 23.24 -5.74
N PRO A 624 -1.54 23.81 -6.97
CA PRO A 624 -1.63 23.01 -8.19
C PRO A 624 -0.33 22.20 -8.40
N THR A 625 -0.46 20.95 -8.84
CA THR A 625 0.70 20.08 -9.14
C THR A 625 1.21 20.23 -10.57
N GLY A 626 0.46 20.89 -11.46
CA GLY A 626 0.79 21.08 -12.87
C GLY A 626 0.20 20.02 -13.80
N ASP A 627 -0.32 18.90 -13.26
CA ASP A 627 -0.86 17.77 -14.04
C ASP A 627 -2.40 17.74 -14.06
N GLY A 628 -3.07 18.87 -13.76
CA GLY A 628 -4.52 18.94 -13.58
C GLY A 628 -4.99 18.35 -12.26
N GLU A 629 -4.09 18.21 -11.29
CA GLU A 629 -4.36 17.84 -9.90
C GLU A 629 -4.02 19.02 -8.97
N GLN A 630 -4.65 19.03 -7.79
CA GLN A 630 -4.37 19.97 -6.72
C GLN A 630 -4.10 19.25 -5.41
N VAL A 631 -3.20 19.84 -4.63
CA VAL A 631 -2.98 19.45 -3.23
C VAL A 631 -3.71 20.45 -2.35
N LEU A 632 -4.74 19.99 -1.65
CA LEU A 632 -5.49 20.74 -0.67
C LEU A 632 -4.93 20.47 0.71
N GLU A 633 -4.51 21.50 1.44
CA GLU A 633 -4.01 21.41 2.80
C GLU A 633 -5.07 21.91 3.78
N ALA A 634 -5.38 21.13 4.81
CA ALA A 634 -6.38 21.48 5.81
C ALA A 634 -6.00 20.94 7.20
N GLU A 635 -6.49 21.59 8.24
CA GLU A 635 -6.48 21.06 9.60
C GLU A 635 -7.87 20.52 9.95
N VAL A 636 -7.94 19.28 10.41
CA VAL A 636 -9.21 18.60 10.68
C VAL A 636 -9.14 17.85 12.02
N PRO A 637 -10.20 17.86 12.85
CA PRO A 637 -10.26 17.03 14.04
C PRO A 637 -10.20 15.53 13.70
N MET A 638 -9.36 14.78 14.42
CA MET A 638 -9.18 13.35 14.15
C MET A 638 -10.48 12.55 14.28
N ALA A 639 -11.40 12.97 15.17
CA ALA A 639 -12.70 12.35 15.34
C ALA A 639 -13.56 12.34 14.05
N GLU A 640 -13.35 13.31 13.15
CA GLU A 640 -14.11 13.47 11.91
C GLU A 640 -13.51 12.67 10.72
N MET A 641 -12.34 12.04 10.93
CA MET A 641 -11.59 11.38 9.87
C MET A 641 -11.86 9.88 9.74
N MET A 642 -12.65 9.28 10.62
CA MET A 642 -12.83 7.82 10.72
C MET A 642 -13.34 7.16 9.41
N SER A 643 -14.21 7.84 8.65
CA SER A 643 -14.74 7.35 7.37
C SER A 643 -14.10 8.02 6.14
N TYR A 644 -13.21 8.99 6.35
CA TYR A 644 -12.76 9.89 5.28
C TYR A 644 -12.15 9.15 4.07
N ALA A 645 -11.41 8.07 4.29
CA ALA A 645 -10.82 7.26 3.24
C ALA A 645 -11.88 6.71 2.26
N ILE A 646 -13.00 6.23 2.80
CA ILE A 646 -14.11 5.68 2.00
C ILE A 646 -14.85 6.82 1.30
N ASP A 647 -15.13 7.90 2.03
CA ASP A 647 -15.88 9.04 1.51
C ASP A 647 -15.11 9.77 0.39
N LEU A 648 -13.80 9.97 0.57
CA LEU A 648 -12.93 10.55 -0.47
C LEU A 648 -12.92 9.71 -1.75
N ARG A 649 -12.81 8.37 -1.61
CA ARG A 649 -12.86 7.45 -2.77
C ARG A 649 -14.19 7.54 -3.49
N SER A 650 -15.28 7.60 -2.75
CA SER A 650 -16.62 7.75 -3.34
C SER A 650 -16.77 9.08 -4.09
N MET A 651 -16.38 10.21 -3.47
CA MET A 651 -16.48 11.55 -4.06
C MET A 651 -15.62 11.71 -5.31
N THR A 652 -14.41 11.13 -5.31
CA THR A 652 -13.40 11.33 -6.36
C THR A 652 -13.32 10.16 -7.35
N GLN A 653 -14.27 9.22 -7.30
CA GLN A 653 -14.21 7.98 -8.07
C GLN A 653 -12.86 7.26 -7.91
N SER A 654 -12.37 7.20 -6.68
CA SER A 654 -11.08 6.63 -6.31
C SER A 654 -9.85 7.31 -6.90
N ARG A 655 -9.94 8.55 -7.40
CA ARG A 655 -8.79 9.33 -7.89
C ARG A 655 -8.05 10.08 -6.78
N GLY A 656 -8.76 10.46 -5.71
CA GLY A 656 -8.19 11.18 -4.57
C GLY A 656 -7.30 10.31 -3.69
N THR A 657 -6.21 10.89 -3.20
CA THR A 657 -5.34 10.32 -2.19
C THR A 657 -5.10 11.33 -1.08
N PHE A 658 -4.78 10.88 0.12
CA PHE A 658 -4.49 11.81 1.21
C PHE A 658 -3.46 11.25 2.19
N THR A 659 -2.85 12.17 2.94
CA THR A 659 -2.07 11.88 4.14
C THR A 659 -2.65 12.66 5.31
N PHE A 660 -2.60 12.09 6.51
CA PHE A 660 -3.16 12.71 7.71
C PHE A 660 -2.24 12.46 8.90
N ASN A 661 -1.73 13.54 9.52
CA ASN A 661 -0.77 13.47 10.61
C ASN A 661 -1.25 14.31 11.79
N PHE A 662 -1.08 13.81 13.01
CA PHE A 662 -1.35 14.58 14.23
C PHE A 662 -0.45 15.83 14.31
N VAL A 663 -1.04 16.96 14.73
CA VAL A 663 -0.32 18.22 14.91
C VAL A 663 -0.35 18.69 16.37
N ARG A 664 -1.55 18.83 16.94
CA ARG A 664 -1.74 19.38 18.28
C ARG A 664 -3.11 19.06 18.86
N TYR A 665 -3.28 19.39 20.12
CA TYR A 665 -4.58 19.39 20.78
C TYR A 665 -5.19 20.80 20.77
N GLU A 666 -6.50 20.91 20.53
CA GLU A 666 -7.28 22.15 20.63
C GLU A 666 -8.53 21.92 21.50
N ASP A 667 -9.09 23.01 22.06
CA ASP A 667 -10.31 22.96 22.85
C ASP A 667 -11.47 22.43 22.01
N CYS A 668 -12.13 21.40 22.50
CA CYS A 668 -13.27 20.79 21.84
C CYS A 668 -14.48 21.74 21.87
N PRO A 669 -15.19 21.99 20.75
CA PRO A 669 -16.45 22.73 20.75
C PRO A 669 -17.50 22.05 21.63
N ALA A 670 -18.40 22.83 22.25
CA ALA A 670 -19.36 22.31 23.24
C ALA A 670 -20.15 21.10 22.78
N ALA A 671 -20.70 21.13 21.56
CA ALA A 671 -21.48 20.00 21.01
C ALA A 671 -20.63 18.72 20.81
N ALA A 672 -19.37 18.87 20.34
CA ALA A 672 -18.46 17.73 20.18
C ALA A 672 -18.00 17.20 21.55
N GLN A 673 -17.77 18.09 22.54
CA GLN A 673 -17.45 17.72 23.91
C GLN A 673 -18.56 16.90 24.54
N GLU A 674 -19.82 17.32 24.44
CA GLU A 674 -20.97 16.59 24.99
C GLU A 674 -21.07 15.18 24.40
N LYS A 675 -20.88 15.06 23.09
CA LYS A 675 -20.87 13.77 22.39
C LYS A 675 -19.73 12.87 22.91
N ALA A 676 -18.51 13.39 22.98
CA ALA A 676 -17.35 12.64 23.43
C ALA A 676 -17.49 12.16 24.89
N ILE A 677 -18.05 12.99 25.78
CA ILE A 677 -18.32 12.63 27.17
C ILE A 677 -19.39 11.52 27.26
N ALA A 678 -20.45 11.61 26.43
CA ALA A 678 -21.51 10.58 26.41
C ALA A 678 -20.95 9.23 25.91
N GLU A 679 -20.13 9.24 24.86
CA GLU A 679 -19.47 8.04 24.32
C GLU A 679 -18.53 7.42 25.37
N ALA A 680 -17.71 8.21 26.04
CA ALA A 680 -16.80 7.74 27.10
C ALA A 680 -17.55 7.08 28.26
N LYS A 681 -18.67 7.67 28.70
CA LYS A 681 -19.53 7.09 29.77
C LYS A 681 -20.15 5.78 29.34
N ALA A 682 -20.68 5.70 28.12
CA ALA A 682 -21.25 4.46 27.58
C ALA A 682 -20.22 3.33 27.50
N LEU A 683 -18.98 3.66 27.15
CA LEU A 683 -17.87 2.70 27.12
C LEU A 683 -17.48 2.22 28.50
N ALA A 684 -17.41 3.11 29.49
CA ALA A 684 -17.09 2.76 30.87
C ALA A 684 -18.17 1.89 31.54
N GLU A 685 -19.43 2.02 31.11
CA GLU A 685 -20.54 1.16 31.58
C GLU A 685 -20.54 -0.23 30.91
N ALA A 686 -19.94 -0.34 29.72
CA ALA A 686 -19.86 -1.60 28.98
C ALA A 686 -18.64 -2.47 29.34
N GLU A 687 -17.56 -1.90 29.89
CA GLU A 687 -16.37 -2.58 30.43
C GLU A 687 -16.61 -3.10 31.85
#